data_9ad834a6afaf6bfbebd4061c0d8bfda6
#
_entry.id   9ad834a6afaf6bfbebd4061c0d8bfda6
#
_cell.length_a   1.000
_cell.length_b   1.000
_cell.length_c   1.000
_cell.angle_alpha   90.00
_cell.angle_beta   90.00
_cell.angle_gamma   90.00
#
_symmetry.space_group_name_H-M   'P 1'
#
loop_
_entity.id
_entity.type
_entity.pdbx_description
1 polymer ?
#
loop_
_entity_poly.entity_id
_entity_poly.type
_entity_poly.pdbx_seq_one_letter_code
_entity_poly.pdbx_strand_id
1 'polypeptide(L)'
;MRDGFIKIAAATPDLHVADCEYNAAEIIRQAKQAASKGAKLITFPELCLTGYTCGDLFLQETLLEGALDALSTVCRETAELAAVIVVGLPLRVKGKLYNVAAVVNAGDVLAFVPKTYIPNYSEFYEQRHFVSADTLSGMENVLIKAADGEPCWVPLVTDTIFQCDEQPLFTFGVEICEDLWVPNPPSTALAQMGAHIIVNLSASDEIIGKAGYRRDLVRQQSGRLLCAYLYADAGFGESTQDLVFAGHDLIAENGALLAESKMFEQGIIYADIDLQRLAHERQRMNTFESIEGSEFSFSLEPVENDLADRSFPRTPFVPANKALRDERCEEILTLQATGLATRLRHTHAKTAVVGLSGGLDSTLALIVLVHAFDMLELDRKGILAVTMPCFGTTARTKGNAEKLAEAYGVTLETVDIKAAVDQHFMDIGQSKDDLSVTFENGQARMRTLVLMNLANKTGGMVVGTGDLSELALGWATYNGDHMSMYGVNGSIPKTLVRYLVAYEADRVQGELSDVLRDVLDTPVSPELLPPKDGEISQKTEDLVGPYELHDFFLYYMLRFGYPPRKIYRAARKTFAGVYDDATIKKWLTTFVRRFFTQQFKRSCLPDGPKVGTVTLSPRGDWRMPSDAVSALWLREAENL
;
A
#
# COMPACT_ATOMS: atom_id res chain seq x y z
N MET A 1 9.34 -15.85 -11.48
CA MET A 1 8.69 -14.61 -10.98
C MET A 1 9.35 -14.19 -9.67
N ARG A 2 10.22 -13.22 -9.76
CA ARG A 2 11.04 -12.78 -8.62
C ARG A 2 10.21 -11.94 -7.66
N ASP A 3 10.35 -12.19 -6.36
CA ASP A 3 9.70 -11.45 -5.27
C ASP A 3 8.16 -11.43 -5.33
N GLY A 4 7.53 -12.39 -6.03
CA GLY A 4 6.08 -12.52 -6.10
C GLY A 4 5.36 -11.52 -6.99
N PHE A 5 6.07 -10.73 -7.79
CA PHE A 5 5.46 -9.84 -8.77
C PHE A 5 5.12 -10.56 -10.07
N ILE A 6 3.91 -10.32 -10.57
CA ILE A 6 3.41 -10.84 -11.84
C ILE A 6 2.78 -9.71 -12.66
N LYS A 7 3.09 -9.62 -13.95
CA LYS A 7 2.43 -8.68 -14.86
C LYS A 7 1.17 -9.31 -15.43
N ILE A 8 0.06 -8.57 -15.35
CA ILE A 8 -1.21 -8.95 -15.96
C ILE A 8 -1.68 -7.85 -16.93
N ALA A 9 -2.56 -8.22 -17.86
CA ALA A 9 -3.07 -7.31 -18.88
C ALA A 9 -4.57 -7.50 -19.12
N ALA A 10 -5.31 -6.38 -19.20
CA ALA A 10 -6.65 -6.33 -19.80
C ALA A 10 -6.53 -5.72 -21.19
N ALA A 11 -7.22 -6.30 -22.14
CA ALA A 11 -7.09 -5.94 -23.55
C ALA A 11 -8.45 -5.79 -24.21
N THR A 12 -8.71 -4.61 -24.79
CA THR A 12 -9.91 -4.34 -25.61
C THR A 12 -9.53 -4.36 -27.09
N PRO A 13 -9.84 -5.44 -27.84
CA PRO A 13 -9.58 -5.52 -29.28
C PRO A 13 -10.59 -4.70 -30.08
N ASP A 14 -10.22 -4.32 -31.29
CA ASP A 14 -11.17 -3.91 -32.31
C ASP A 14 -11.94 -5.14 -32.82
N LEU A 15 -13.25 -5.09 -32.80
CA LEU A 15 -14.08 -6.24 -33.16
C LEU A 15 -14.97 -5.97 -34.36
N HIS A 16 -15.31 -7.03 -35.07
CA HIS A 16 -16.40 -7.06 -36.04
C HIS A 16 -17.46 -8.04 -35.57
N VAL A 17 -18.71 -7.58 -35.40
CA VAL A 17 -19.81 -8.44 -34.94
C VAL A 17 -20.00 -9.61 -35.91
N ALA A 18 -19.97 -10.84 -35.39
CA ALA A 18 -20.10 -12.12 -36.08
C ALA A 18 -18.92 -12.48 -37.03
N ASP A 19 -17.83 -11.71 -37.06
CA ASP A 19 -16.61 -12.03 -37.83
C ASP A 19 -15.56 -12.69 -36.94
N CYS A 20 -15.76 -13.98 -36.64
CA CYS A 20 -14.90 -14.73 -35.71
C CYS A 20 -13.46 -14.81 -36.16
N GLU A 21 -13.18 -14.83 -37.48
CA GLU A 21 -11.82 -14.90 -38.02
C GLU A 21 -11.06 -13.58 -37.78
N TYR A 22 -11.69 -12.45 -38.05
CA TYR A 22 -11.12 -11.13 -37.79
C TYR A 22 -10.87 -10.93 -36.29
N ASN A 23 -11.88 -11.26 -35.45
CA ASN A 23 -11.79 -11.10 -34.01
C ASN A 23 -10.65 -11.96 -33.42
N ALA A 24 -10.51 -13.22 -33.86
CA ALA A 24 -9.39 -14.07 -33.46
C ALA A 24 -8.03 -13.47 -33.85
N ALA A 25 -7.90 -12.91 -35.05
CA ALA A 25 -6.66 -12.29 -35.50
C ALA A 25 -6.25 -11.09 -34.63
N GLU A 26 -7.22 -10.23 -34.25
CA GLU A 26 -6.99 -9.09 -33.36
C GLU A 26 -6.64 -9.54 -31.93
N ILE A 27 -7.33 -10.53 -31.38
CA ILE A 27 -7.02 -11.14 -30.08
C ILE A 27 -5.59 -11.72 -30.09
N ILE A 28 -5.21 -12.48 -31.10
CA ILE A 28 -3.87 -13.04 -31.25
C ILE A 28 -2.80 -11.93 -31.31
N ARG A 29 -3.06 -10.88 -32.09
CA ARG A 29 -2.15 -9.74 -32.20
C ARG A 29 -1.91 -9.07 -30.85
N GLN A 30 -2.98 -8.81 -30.11
CA GLN A 30 -2.89 -8.18 -28.79
C GLN A 30 -2.29 -9.12 -27.73
N ALA A 31 -2.60 -10.43 -27.76
CA ALA A 31 -2.00 -11.44 -26.90
C ALA A 31 -0.48 -11.51 -27.09
N LYS A 32 0.00 -11.57 -28.35
CA LYS A 32 1.45 -11.54 -28.67
C LYS A 32 2.08 -10.22 -28.20
N GLN A 33 1.42 -9.10 -28.36
CA GLN A 33 1.89 -7.80 -27.87
C GLN A 33 1.99 -7.77 -26.34
N ALA A 34 0.97 -8.26 -25.63
CA ALA A 34 0.95 -8.28 -24.17
C ALA A 34 2.02 -9.23 -23.61
N ALA A 35 2.14 -10.43 -24.18
CA ALA A 35 3.17 -11.40 -23.79
C ALA A 35 4.59 -10.86 -24.02
N SER A 36 4.83 -10.12 -25.12
CA SER A 36 6.12 -9.48 -25.41
C SER A 36 6.53 -8.43 -24.37
N LYS A 37 5.55 -7.82 -23.67
CA LYS A 37 5.77 -6.93 -22.52
C LYS A 37 5.85 -7.66 -21.17
N GLY A 38 5.82 -9.00 -21.19
CA GLY A 38 5.96 -9.83 -20.00
C GLY A 38 4.66 -10.14 -19.27
N ALA A 39 3.48 -9.85 -19.84
CA ALA A 39 2.20 -10.23 -19.24
C ALA A 39 2.07 -11.77 -19.17
N LYS A 40 1.61 -12.27 -18.02
CA LYS A 40 1.45 -13.70 -17.72
C LYS A 40 -0.01 -14.13 -17.66
N LEU A 41 -0.92 -13.18 -17.51
CA LEU A 41 -2.35 -13.37 -17.59
C LEU A 41 -2.92 -12.24 -18.44
N ILE A 42 -3.57 -12.61 -19.54
CA ILE A 42 -4.09 -11.68 -20.54
C ILE A 42 -5.58 -11.97 -20.69
N THR A 43 -6.42 -11.01 -20.40
CA THR A 43 -7.88 -11.18 -20.41
C THR A 43 -8.50 -10.28 -21.47
N PHE A 44 -9.40 -10.86 -22.24
CA PHE A 44 -10.19 -10.21 -23.28
C PHE A 44 -11.67 -10.10 -22.83
N PRO A 45 -12.48 -9.26 -23.51
CA PRO A 45 -13.87 -9.06 -23.14
C PRO A 45 -14.77 -10.30 -23.28
N GLU A 46 -15.94 -10.21 -22.68
CA GLU A 46 -17.05 -11.16 -22.82
C GLU A 46 -17.44 -11.33 -24.29
N LEU A 47 -17.62 -12.60 -24.72
CA LEU A 47 -18.03 -12.97 -26.09
C LEU A 47 -17.13 -12.36 -27.21
N CYS A 48 -15.90 -12.00 -26.91
CA CYS A 48 -15.00 -11.28 -27.82
C CYS A 48 -14.66 -12.03 -29.12
N LEU A 49 -14.84 -13.38 -29.18
CA LEU A 49 -14.64 -14.11 -30.42
C LEU A 49 -15.77 -13.90 -31.43
N THR A 50 -16.97 -13.57 -30.98
CA THR A 50 -18.14 -13.30 -31.85
C THR A 50 -18.54 -11.84 -31.90
N GLY A 51 -18.23 -11.07 -30.87
CA GLY A 51 -18.91 -9.87 -30.43
C GLY A 51 -20.10 -10.22 -29.53
N TYR A 52 -20.35 -9.34 -28.55
CA TYR A 52 -21.49 -9.47 -27.61
C TYR A 52 -22.83 -9.20 -28.27
N THR A 53 -22.87 -8.30 -29.24
CA THR A 53 -24.11 -7.76 -29.84
C THR A 53 -24.60 -8.56 -31.06
N CYS A 54 -24.30 -9.86 -31.14
CA CYS A 54 -24.72 -10.74 -32.23
C CYS A 54 -26.24 -11.01 -32.27
N GLY A 55 -26.98 -10.78 -31.19
CA GLY A 55 -28.43 -11.00 -31.12
C GLY A 55 -28.83 -12.42 -31.53
N ASP A 56 -29.86 -12.57 -32.34
CA ASP A 56 -30.37 -13.88 -32.79
C ASP A 56 -29.39 -14.67 -33.67
N LEU A 57 -28.25 -14.10 -34.08
CA LEU A 57 -27.19 -14.86 -34.71
C LEU A 57 -26.58 -15.92 -33.80
N PHE A 58 -26.67 -15.77 -32.49
CA PHE A 58 -26.32 -16.82 -31.52
C PHE A 58 -27.11 -18.13 -31.68
N LEU A 59 -28.24 -18.11 -32.38
CA LEU A 59 -29.02 -19.29 -32.71
C LEU A 59 -28.59 -19.97 -34.00
N GLN A 60 -27.58 -19.44 -34.71
CA GLN A 60 -27.10 -19.93 -35.98
C GLN A 60 -25.88 -20.83 -35.80
N GLU A 61 -25.93 -22.05 -36.34
CA GLU A 61 -24.86 -23.03 -36.28
C GLU A 61 -23.53 -22.48 -36.81
N THR A 62 -23.59 -21.72 -37.91
CA THR A 62 -22.44 -21.12 -38.57
C THR A 62 -21.64 -20.21 -37.61
N LEU A 63 -22.32 -19.43 -36.75
CA LEU A 63 -21.65 -18.58 -35.77
C LEU A 63 -21.01 -19.42 -34.65
N LEU A 64 -21.72 -20.43 -34.16
CA LEU A 64 -21.21 -21.28 -33.07
C LEU A 64 -20.01 -22.13 -33.51
N GLU A 65 -20.05 -22.70 -34.71
CA GLU A 65 -18.91 -23.42 -35.30
C GLU A 65 -17.74 -22.44 -35.57
N GLY A 66 -18.03 -21.26 -36.13
CA GLY A 66 -17.02 -20.22 -36.37
C GLY A 66 -16.32 -19.77 -35.09
N ALA A 67 -17.04 -19.64 -33.97
CA ALA A 67 -16.46 -19.29 -32.69
C ALA A 67 -15.49 -20.38 -32.15
N LEU A 68 -15.82 -21.67 -32.33
CA LEU A 68 -14.94 -22.78 -31.94
C LEU A 68 -13.71 -22.90 -32.86
N ASP A 69 -13.86 -22.70 -34.18
CA ASP A 69 -12.73 -22.68 -35.10
C ASP A 69 -11.79 -21.47 -34.84
N ALA A 70 -12.35 -20.33 -34.47
CA ALA A 70 -11.61 -19.15 -34.00
C ALA A 70 -10.83 -19.44 -32.70
N LEU A 71 -11.45 -20.10 -31.74
CA LEU A 71 -10.79 -20.51 -30.49
C LEU A 71 -9.61 -21.45 -30.78
N SER A 72 -9.79 -22.47 -31.65
CA SER A 72 -8.71 -23.38 -32.08
C SER A 72 -7.56 -22.60 -32.73
N THR A 73 -7.87 -21.55 -33.50
CA THR A 73 -6.85 -20.68 -34.11
C THR A 73 -6.11 -19.86 -33.05
N VAL A 74 -6.81 -19.31 -32.06
CA VAL A 74 -6.18 -18.63 -30.92
C VAL A 74 -5.25 -19.59 -30.19
N CYS A 75 -5.68 -20.79 -29.84
CA CYS A 75 -4.86 -21.81 -29.20
C CYS A 75 -3.57 -22.07 -29.99
N ARG A 76 -3.68 -22.37 -31.27
CA ARG A 76 -2.55 -22.66 -32.14
C ARG A 76 -1.53 -21.52 -32.25
N GLU A 77 -2.03 -20.30 -32.49
CA GLU A 77 -1.19 -19.12 -32.73
C GLU A 77 -0.58 -18.52 -31.47
N THR A 78 -1.04 -18.95 -30.28
CA THR A 78 -0.54 -18.47 -28.99
C THR A 78 0.15 -19.57 -28.17
N ALA A 79 0.31 -20.78 -28.72
CA ALA A 79 0.90 -21.94 -28.04
C ALA A 79 2.30 -21.67 -27.44
N GLU A 80 3.13 -20.91 -28.15
CA GLU A 80 4.48 -20.56 -27.72
C GLU A 80 4.55 -19.37 -26.72
N LEU A 81 3.40 -18.78 -26.37
CA LEU A 81 3.40 -17.65 -25.44
C LEU A 81 3.46 -18.16 -24.00
N ALA A 82 4.44 -17.68 -23.24
CA ALA A 82 4.55 -17.96 -21.81
C ALA A 82 3.50 -17.13 -21.01
N ALA A 83 2.22 -17.29 -21.33
CA ALA A 83 1.09 -16.58 -20.72
C ALA A 83 -0.17 -17.43 -20.77
N VAL A 84 -1.06 -17.21 -19.79
CA VAL A 84 -2.45 -17.67 -19.85
C VAL A 84 -3.29 -16.58 -20.54
N ILE A 85 -4.18 -17.01 -21.44
CA ILE A 85 -5.06 -16.14 -22.21
C ILE A 85 -6.51 -16.54 -21.88
N VAL A 86 -7.36 -15.55 -21.56
CA VAL A 86 -8.76 -15.77 -21.24
C VAL A 86 -9.61 -15.02 -22.27
N VAL A 87 -10.46 -15.76 -23.02
CA VAL A 87 -11.30 -15.23 -24.10
C VAL A 87 -12.75 -15.65 -23.95
N GLY A 88 -13.69 -14.79 -24.33
CA GLY A 88 -15.14 -15.06 -24.25
C GLY A 88 -15.72 -15.60 -25.56
N LEU A 89 -16.61 -16.61 -25.47
CA LEU A 89 -17.33 -17.17 -26.61
C LEU A 89 -18.68 -17.80 -26.22
N PRO A 90 -19.63 -17.97 -27.17
CA PRO A 90 -20.82 -18.80 -26.94
C PRO A 90 -20.46 -20.28 -27.07
N LEU A 91 -21.00 -21.12 -26.16
CA LEU A 91 -20.74 -22.57 -26.14
C LEU A 91 -22.02 -23.35 -25.98
N ARG A 92 -22.33 -24.28 -26.92
CA ARG A 92 -23.47 -25.15 -26.84
C ARG A 92 -23.15 -26.46 -26.13
N VAL A 93 -23.87 -26.75 -25.03
CA VAL A 93 -23.72 -27.98 -24.25
C VAL A 93 -25.09 -28.60 -24.01
N LYS A 94 -25.27 -29.87 -24.43
CA LYS A 94 -26.54 -30.61 -24.25
C LYS A 94 -27.79 -29.86 -24.71
N GLY A 95 -27.68 -29.15 -25.82
CA GLY A 95 -28.78 -28.39 -26.44
C GLY A 95 -29.11 -27.04 -25.78
N LYS A 96 -28.31 -26.61 -24.81
CA LYS A 96 -28.36 -25.26 -24.21
C LYS A 96 -27.16 -24.46 -24.61
N LEU A 97 -27.31 -23.13 -24.69
CA LEU A 97 -26.23 -22.22 -25.01
C LEU A 97 -25.76 -21.50 -23.74
N TYR A 98 -24.46 -21.49 -23.52
CA TYR A 98 -23.80 -20.84 -22.41
C TYR A 98 -22.88 -19.71 -22.96
N ASN A 99 -22.83 -18.61 -22.23
CA ASN A 99 -21.81 -17.58 -22.36
C ASN A 99 -20.62 -18.03 -21.51
N VAL A 100 -19.47 -18.28 -22.11
CA VAL A 100 -18.33 -18.87 -21.40
C VAL A 100 -17.03 -18.11 -21.61
N ALA A 101 -16.15 -18.19 -20.64
CA ALA A 101 -14.74 -17.86 -20.77
C ALA A 101 -13.94 -19.16 -21.04
N ALA A 102 -13.10 -19.17 -22.06
CA ALA A 102 -12.10 -20.21 -22.31
C ALA A 102 -10.78 -19.77 -21.69
N VAL A 103 -10.20 -20.62 -20.84
CA VAL A 103 -8.85 -20.42 -20.26
C VAL A 103 -7.85 -21.20 -21.10
N VAL A 104 -6.98 -20.49 -21.80
CA VAL A 104 -6.01 -21.04 -22.76
C VAL A 104 -4.60 -20.94 -22.23
N ASN A 105 -3.83 -22.01 -22.27
CA ASN A 105 -2.41 -22.04 -21.91
C ASN A 105 -1.66 -23.02 -22.82
N ALA A 106 -0.51 -22.62 -23.33
CA ALA A 106 0.39 -23.43 -24.14
C ALA A 106 -0.29 -24.18 -25.32
N GLY A 107 -1.30 -23.55 -25.92
CA GLY A 107 -2.04 -24.12 -27.05
C GLY A 107 -3.26 -24.97 -26.67
N ASP A 108 -3.48 -25.25 -25.38
CA ASP A 108 -4.58 -26.03 -24.88
C ASP A 108 -5.64 -25.15 -24.19
N VAL A 109 -6.90 -25.55 -24.28
CA VAL A 109 -7.97 -25.02 -23.45
C VAL A 109 -8.01 -25.83 -22.16
N LEU A 110 -7.64 -25.21 -21.04
CA LEU A 110 -7.64 -25.86 -19.71
C LEU A 110 -9.07 -26.17 -19.24
N ALA A 111 -9.95 -25.20 -19.38
CA ALA A 111 -11.36 -25.32 -19.04
C ALA A 111 -12.19 -24.19 -19.65
N PHE A 112 -13.52 -24.42 -19.72
CA PHE A 112 -14.51 -23.37 -19.93
C PHE A 112 -15.16 -23.01 -18.59
N VAL A 113 -15.34 -21.70 -18.35
CA VAL A 113 -16.06 -21.17 -17.16
C VAL A 113 -17.31 -20.47 -17.65
N PRO A 114 -18.53 -20.95 -17.31
CA PRO A 114 -19.78 -20.36 -17.76
C PRO A 114 -20.21 -19.20 -16.84
N LYS A 115 -20.87 -18.20 -17.43
CA LYS A 115 -21.52 -17.08 -16.72
C LYS A 115 -22.62 -17.60 -15.78
N THR A 116 -22.60 -17.14 -14.54
CA THR A 116 -23.59 -17.55 -13.52
C THR A 116 -24.85 -16.72 -13.60
N TYR A 117 -24.72 -15.39 -13.60
CA TYR A 117 -25.86 -14.48 -13.60
C TYR A 117 -26.12 -13.91 -15.00
N ILE A 118 -27.27 -14.26 -15.56
CA ILE A 118 -27.67 -13.88 -16.93
C ILE A 118 -28.63 -12.69 -16.81
N PRO A 119 -28.20 -11.44 -17.16
CA PRO A 119 -29.08 -10.27 -17.03
C PRO A 119 -30.22 -10.30 -18.03
N ASN A 120 -31.41 -9.91 -17.57
CA ASN A 120 -32.62 -9.81 -18.40
C ASN A 120 -33.51 -8.68 -17.88
N TYR A 121 -32.97 -7.49 -17.84
CA TYR A 121 -33.64 -6.27 -17.39
C TYR A 121 -33.09 -5.07 -18.16
N SER A 122 -33.86 -3.96 -18.23
CA SER A 122 -33.51 -2.74 -18.98
C SER A 122 -33.09 -3.06 -20.42
N GLU A 123 -31.89 -2.70 -20.81
CA GLU A 123 -31.27 -2.95 -22.11
C GLU A 123 -30.79 -4.40 -22.30
N PHE A 124 -30.66 -5.20 -21.23
CA PHE A 124 -30.16 -6.56 -21.29
C PHE A 124 -31.29 -7.58 -21.51
N TYR A 125 -31.07 -8.50 -22.46
CA TYR A 125 -31.99 -9.62 -22.77
C TYR A 125 -31.24 -10.94 -23.03
N GLU A 126 -30.13 -11.16 -22.33
CA GLU A 126 -29.27 -12.33 -22.52
C GLU A 126 -30.00 -13.67 -22.31
N GLN A 127 -31.02 -13.74 -21.44
CA GLN A 127 -31.80 -14.95 -21.22
C GLN A 127 -32.56 -15.42 -22.47
N ARG A 128 -32.65 -14.57 -23.52
CA ARG A 128 -33.17 -15.00 -24.83
C ARG A 128 -32.29 -16.06 -25.48
N HIS A 129 -30.98 -16.01 -25.22
CA HIS A 129 -29.99 -16.86 -25.87
C HIS A 129 -29.29 -17.80 -24.90
N PHE A 130 -28.88 -17.29 -23.73
CA PHE A 130 -28.01 -17.98 -22.78
C PHE A 130 -28.74 -18.46 -21.52
N VAL A 131 -28.22 -19.55 -20.94
CA VAL A 131 -28.70 -20.08 -19.66
C VAL A 131 -27.60 -19.94 -18.59
N SER A 132 -28.03 -19.85 -17.32
CA SER A 132 -27.13 -19.77 -16.16
C SER A 132 -26.29 -21.04 -15.98
N ALA A 133 -25.06 -20.84 -15.46
CA ALA A 133 -24.23 -21.93 -14.98
C ALA A 133 -24.92 -22.82 -13.95
N ASP A 134 -25.88 -22.30 -13.15
CA ASP A 134 -26.66 -23.04 -12.17
C ASP A 134 -27.51 -24.18 -12.79
N THR A 135 -27.68 -24.16 -14.11
CA THR A 135 -28.38 -25.25 -14.82
C THR A 135 -27.52 -26.49 -15.04
N LEU A 136 -26.22 -26.41 -14.73
CA LEU A 136 -25.29 -27.55 -14.77
C LEU A 136 -25.44 -28.40 -13.50
N SER A 137 -25.44 -29.70 -13.64
CA SER A 137 -25.52 -30.64 -12.52
C SER A 137 -24.15 -31.13 -12.02
N GLY A 138 -23.07 -30.46 -12.42
CA GLY A 138 -21.69 -30.79 -12.12
C GLY A 138 -20.77 -30.48 -13.30
N MET A 139 -19.56 -30.98 -13.26
CA MET A 139 -18.61 -30.82 -14.35
C MET A 139 -19.08 -31.54 -15.61
N GLU A 140 -19.13 -30.85 -16.72
CA GLU A 140 -19.45 -31.41 -18.03
C GLU A 140 -18.18 -31.37 -18.92
N ASN A 141 -18.08 -32.33 -19.84
CA ASN A 141 -17.00 -32.32 -20.83
C ASN A 141 -17.54 -31.96 -22.21
N VAL A 142 -16.86 -31.07 -22.89
CA VAL A 142 -17.24 -30.60 -24.23
C VAL A 142 -16.19 -31.04 -25.22
N LEU A 143 -16.61 -31.61 -26.33
CA LEU A 143 -15.74 -31.99 -27.41
C LEU A 143 -15.49 -30.77 -28.31
N ILE A 144 -14.23 -30.39 -28.45
CA ILE A 144 -13.78 -29.30 -29.35
C ILE A 144 -12.67 -29.80 -30.27
N LYS A 145 -12.25 -28.99 -31.22
CA LYS A 145 -11.00 -29.20 -31.97
C LYS A 145 -9.83 -28.57 -31.23
N ALA A 146 -8.81 -29.34 -30.91
CA ALA A 146 -7.56 -28.83 -30.33
C ALA A 146 -6.79 -27.96 -31.35
N ALA A 147 -5.65 -27.39 -30.92
CA ALA A 147 -4.81 -26.55 -31.76
C ALA A 147 -4.27 -27.25 -33.01
N ASP A 148 -4.05 -28.57 -32.96
CA ASP A 148 -3.63 -29.45 -34.06
C ASP A 148 -4.79 -29.92 -34.96
N GLY A 149 -6.04 -29.56 -34.60
CA GLY A 149 -7.26 -29.98 -35.30
C GLY A 149 -7.87 -31.29 -34.83
N GLU A 150 -7.22 -32.01 -33.92
CA GLU A 150 -7.74 -33.29 -33.40
C GLU A 150 -8.84 -33.04 -32.33
N PRO A 151 -9.79 -33.97 -32.17
CA PRO A 151 -10.81 -33.87 -31.14
C PRO A 151 -10.25 -33.94 -29.74
N CYS A 152 -10.60 -32.97 -28.90
CA CYS A 152 -10.19 -32.87 -27.49
C CYS A 152 -11.39 -32.65 -26.58
N TRP A 153 -11.41 -33.35 -25.43
CA TRP A 153 -12.42 -33.14 -24.40
C TRP A 153 -11.96 -32.08 -23.39
N VAL A 154 -12.70 -31.00 -23.27
CA VAL A 154 -12.41 -29.89 -22.37
C VAL A 154 -13.51 -29.78 -21.30
N PRO A 155 -13.18 -29.66 -20.00
CA PRO A 155 -14.16 -29.53 -18.95
C PRO A 155 -14.82 -28.14 -18.97
N LEU A 156 -16.14 -28.12 -18.74
CA LEU A 156 -16.95 -26.94 -18.39
C LEU A 156 -17.13 -26.96 -16.87
N VAL A 157 -16.63 -25.97 -16.17
CA VAL A 157 -16.48 -25.96 -14.71
C VAL A 157 -17.07 -24.73 -14.07
N THR A 158 -17.61 -24.91 -12.86
CA THR A 158 -18.00 -23.84 -11.94
C THR A 158 -17.15 -23.95 -10.68
N ASP A 159 -17.09 -22.88 -9.87
CA ASP A 159 -16.43 -22.88 -8.55
C ASP A 159 -15.00 -23.46 -8.60
N THR A 160 -14.21 -22.96 -9.54
CA THR A 160 -12.88 -23.51 -9.84
C THR A 160 -11.85 -22.38 -9.93
N ILE A 161 -10.67 -22.61 -9.34
CA ILE A 161 -9.51 -21.73 -9.48
C ILE A 161 -8.43 -22.38 -10.35
N PHE A 162 -7.56 -21.56 -10.92
CA PHE A 162 -6.42 -21.97 -11.74
C PHE A 162 -5.13 -21.61 -11.02
N GLN A 163 -4.21 -22.56 -10.83
CA GLN A 163 -2.98 -22.38 -10.08
C GLN A 163 -1.75 -22.70 -10.94
N CYS A 164 -0.74 -21.84 -10.86
CA CYS A 164 0.53 -22.06 -11.53
C CYS A 164 1.45 -22.95 -10.69
N ASP A 165 1.92 -24.07 -11.28
CA ASP A 165 2.78 -25.05 -10.61
C ASP A 165 4.10 -24.43 -10.13
N GLU A 166 4.75 -23.58 -10.95
CA GLU A 166 6.04 -22.96 -10.63
C GLU A 166 5.91 -21.77 -9.67
N GLN A 167 4.69 -21.24 -9.49
CA GLN A 167 4.40 -20.11 -8.61
C GLN A 167 3.06 -20.30 -7.91
N PRO A 168 3.00 -21.02 -6.79
CA PRO A 168 1.74 -21.36 -6.12
C PRO A 168 0.89 -20.18 -5.68
N LEU A 169 1.46 -18.98 -5.51
CA LEU A 169 0.69 -17.76 -5.24
C LEU A 169 0.03 -17.18 -6.51
N PHE A 170 0.45 -17.63 -7.70
CA PHE A 170 -0.23 -17.26 -8.93
C PHE A 170 -1.46 -18.15 -9.12
N THR A 171 -2.53 -17.78 -8.44
CA THR A 171 -3.85 -18.38 -8.53
C THR A 171 -4.84 -17.35 -9.04
N PHE A 172 -5.72 -17.74 -9.94
CA PHE A 172 -6.78 -16.86 -10.41
C PHE A 172 -8.12 -17.58 -10.53
N GLY A 173 -9.19 -16.81 -10.44
CA GLY A 173 -10.55 -17.23 -10.71
C GLY A 173 -11.17 -16.37 -11.80
N VAL A 174 -12.21 -16.89 -12.46
CA VAL A 174 -12.89 -16.25 -13.59
C VAL A 174 -14.34 -16.03 -13.27
N GLU A 175 -14.86 -14.83 -13.54
CA GLU A 175 -16.28 -14.50 -13.56
C GLU A 175 -16.59 -13.62 -14.78
N ILE A 176 -17.86 -13.48 -15.15
CA ILE A 176 -18.26 -12.82 -16.39
C ILE A 176 -19.28 -11.72 -16.11
N CYS A 177 -18.91 -10.48 -16.41
CA CYS A 177 -19.73 -9.27 -16.47
C CYS A 177 -20.69 -9.11 -15.29
N GLU A 178 -21.98 -9.46 -15.46
CA GLU A 178 -23.04 -9.35 -14.46
C GLU A 178 -22.70 -10.04 -13.15
N ASP A 179 -21.86 -11.07 -13.18
CA ASP A 179 -21.41 -11.78 -11.99
C ASP A 179 -20.81 -10.85 -10.92
N LEU A 180 -20.18 -9.72 -11.32
CA LEU A 180 -19.69 -8.71 -10.39
C LEU A 180 -20.80 -7.83 -9.79
N TRP A 181 -21.92 -7.61 -10.52
CA TRP A 181 -22.92 -6.62 -10.16
C TRP A 181 -23.96 -7.11 -9.15
N VAL A 182 -23.98 -8.41 -8.90
CA VAL A 182 -24.91 -9.06 -7.95
C VAL A 182 -24.46 -8.88 -6.50
N PRO A 183 -25.39 -9.06 -5.52
CA PRO A 183 -25.04 -8.92 -4.09
C PRO A 183 -23.97 -9.90 -3.59
N ASN A 184 -23.90 -11.11 -4.17
CA ASN A 184 -22.91 -12.13 -3.83
C ASN A 184 -22.21 -12.64 -5.10
N PRO A 185 -21.17 -11.96 -5.58
CA PRO A 185 -20.42 -12.34 -6.77
C PRO A 185 -19.72 -13.70 -6.61
N PRO A 186 -19.57 -14.51 -7.69
CA PRO A 186 -18.76 -15.74 -7.68
C PRO A 186 -17.34 -15.52 -7.21
N SER A 187 -16.75 -14.35 -7.50
CA SER A 187 -15.42 -13.97 -7.02
C SER A 187 -15.24 -14.05 -5.50
N THR A 188 -16.34 -13.97 -4.72
CA THR A 188 -16.28 -14.15 -3.27
C THR A 188 -15.83 -15.56 -2.90
N ALA A 189 -16.49 -16.59 -3.47
CA ALA A 189 -16.10 -17.98 -3.27
C ALA A 189 -14.72 -18.27 -3.86
N LEU A 190 -14.44 -17.80 -5.09
CA LEU A 190 -13.14 -17.98 -5.75
C LEU A 190 -11.98 -17.43 -4.92
N ALA A 191 -12.12 -16.25 -4.33
CA ALA A 191 -11.10 -15.68 -3.45
C ALA A 191 -10.93 -16.49 -2.15
N GLN A 192 -12.01 -17.01 -1.58
CA GLN A 192 -11.98 -17.89 -0.40
C GLN A 192 -11.36 -19.26 -0.71
N MET A 193 -11.50 -19.79 -1.95
CA MET A 193 -10.78 -20.97 -2.43
C MET A 193 -9.28 -20.74 -2.61
N GLY A 194 -8.82 -19.49 -2.65
CA GLY A 194 -7.39 -19.15 -2.75
C GLY A 194 -7.00 -18.29 -3.96
N ALA A 195 -7.92 -17.92 -4.83
CA ALA A 195 -7.60 -17.04 -5.96
C ALA A 195 -7.06 -15.69 -5.47
N HIS A 196 -5.83 -15.35 -5.84
CA HIS A 196 -5.22 -14.04 -5.59
C HIS A 196 -5.55 -13.02 -6.68
N ILE A 197 -5.99 -13.48 -7.84
CA ILE A 197 -6.41 -12.66 -8.97
C ILE A 197 -7.82 -13.10 -9.36
N ILE A 198 -8.71 -12.15 -9.56
CA ILE A 198 -10.01 -12.36 -10.21
C ILE A 198 -9.95 -11.70 -11.57
N VAL A 199 -10.35 -12.42 -12.61
CA VAL A 199 -10.55 -11.87 -13.95
C VAL A 199 -12.03 -11.81 -14.25
N ASN A 200 -12.47 -10.69 -14.80
CA ASN A 200 -13.85 -10.48 -15.24
C ASN A 200 -13.84 -10.07 -16.72
N LEU A 201 -14.45 -10.93 -17.55
CA LEU A 201 -14.69 -10.65 -18.95
C LEU A 201 -16.02 -9.91 -19.03
N SER A 202 -16.03 -8.71 -19.57
CA SER A 202 -17.21 -7.86 -19.54
C SER A 202 -17.59 -7.34 -20.93
N ALA A 203 -18.89 -7.12 -21.12
CA ALA A 203 -19.45 -6.33 -22.20
C ALA A 203 -20.49 -5.39 -21.59
N SER A 204 -19.99 -4.44 -20.83
CA SER A 204 -20.80 -3.45 -20.12
C SER A 204 -20.93 -2.21 -20.97
N ASP A 205 -22.15 -1.94 -21.47
CA ASP A 205 -22.43 -0.70 -22.18
C ASP A 205 -22.17 0.53 -21.33
N GLU A 206 -21.99 1.69 -21.96
CA GLU A 206 -21.69 2.93 -21.28
C GLU A 206 -22.87 3.89 -21.24
N ILE A 207 -23.25 4.30 -20.06
CA ILE A 207 -24.18 5.41 -19.82
C ILE A 207 -23.55 6.42 -18.86
N ILE A 208 -24.03 7.65 -18.89
CA ILE A 208 -23.47 8.75 -18.09
C ILE A 208 -23.44 8.39 -16.61
N GLY A 209 -22.23 8.38 -16.02
CA GLY A 209 -21.98 8.10 -14.61
C GLY A 209 -21.66 6.64 -14.29
N LYS A 210 -21.90 5.67 -15.19
CA LYS A 210 -21.65 4.25 -14.98
C LYS A 210 -20.16 3.93 -14.76
N ALA A 211 -19.26 4.62 -15.48
CA ALA A 211 -17.82 4.44 -15.32
C ALA A 211 -17.33 4.69 -13.88
N GLY A 212 -17.86 5.71 -13.21
CA GLY A 212 -17.56 5.98 -11.79
C GLY A 212 -17.99 4.83 -10.88
N TYR A 213 -19.23 4.36 -11.04
CA TYR A 213 -19.78 3.25 -10.27
C TYR A 213 -19.00 1.94 -10.53
N ARG A 214 -18.69 1.62 -11.80
CA ARG A 214 -17.89 0.46 -12.20
C ARG A 214 -16.51 0.48 -11.53
N ARG A 215 -15.83 1.61 -11.55
CA ARG A 215 -14.52 1.81 -10.89
C ARG A 215 -14.60 1.55 -9.39
N ASP A 216 -15.61 2.08 -8.72
CA ASP A 216 -15.80 1.89 -7.28
C ASP A 216 -16.13 0.42 -6.96
N LEU A 217 -16.95 -0.23 -7.77
CA LEU A 217 -17.31 -1.64 -7.62
C LEU A 217 -16.08 -2.55 -7.73
N VAL A 218 -15.26 -2.38 -8.77
CA VAL A 218 -14.00 -3.13 -8.98
C VAL A 218 -13.03 -2.91 -7.82
N ARG A 219 -12.85 -1.65 -7.39
CA ARG A 219 -11.96 -1.33 -6.26
C ARG A 219 -12.44 -1.93 -4.95
N GLN A 220 -13.74 -1.84 -4.67
CA GLN A 220 -14.32 -2.38 -3.43
C GLN A 220 -14.24 -3.91 -3.40
N GLN A 221 -14.53 -4.58 -4.51
CA GLN A 221 -14.42 -6.03 -4.60
C GLN A 221 -12.98 -6.50 -4.41
N SER A 222 -12.02 -5.86 -5.09
CA SER A 222 -10.58 -6.10 -4.90
C SER A 222 -10.15 -5.92 -3.44
N GLY A 223 -10.58 -4.84 -2.78
CA GLY A 223 -10.23 -4.55 -1.38
C GLY A 223 -10.86 -5.51 -0.38
N ARG A 224 -12.14 -5.82 -0.56
CA ARG A 224 -12.87 -6.73 0.33
C ARG A 224 -12.33 -8.16 0.27
N LEU A 225 -11.95 -8.62 -0.92
CA LEU A 225 -11.46 -9.98 -1.16
C LEU A 225 -9.93 -10.11 -1.02
N LEU A 226 -9.21 -9.01 -0.72
CA LEU A 226 -7.75 -9.00 -0.64
C LEU A 226 -7.12 -9.68 -1.86
N CYS A 227 -7.54 -9.27 -3.06
CA CYS A 227 -7.11 -9.82 -4.34
C CYS A 227 -6.74 -8.71 -5.34
N ALA A 228 -6.10 -9.09 -6.44
CA ALA A 228 -6.13 -8.29 -7.64
C ALA A 228 -7.43 -8.55 -8.39
N TYR A 229 -8.00 -7.52 -9.00
CA TYR A 229 -9.19 -7.62 -9.84
C TYR A 229 -8.91 -7.01 -11.20
N LEU A 230 -9.03 -7.83 -12.23
CA LEU A 230 -8.81 -7.45 -13.61
C LEU A 230 -10.16 -7.48 -14.33
N TYR A 231 -10.58 -6.35 -14.87
CA TYR A 231 -11.82 -6.15 -15.59
C TYR A 231 -11.48 -5.76 -17.03
N ALA A 232 -11.86 -6.61 -18.00
CA ALA A 232 -11.67 -6.35 -19.44
C ALA A 232 -13.04 -6.11 -20.08
N ASP A 233 -13.24 -4.93 -20.65
CA ASP A 233 -14.54 -4.49 -21.14
C ASP A 233 -14.60 -4.39 -22.68
N ALA A 234 -15.75 -4.72 -23.25
CA ALA A 234 -16.02 -4.54 -24.67
C ALA A 234 -15.93 -3.07 -25.09
N GLY A 235 -15.46 -2.84 -26.29
CA GLY A 235 -15.24 -1.49 -26.80
C GLY A 235 -15.76 -1.28 -28.23
N PHE A 236 -14.96 -0.60 -29.01
CA PHE A 236 -15.28 -0.29 -30.40
C PHE A 236 -15.45 -1.57 -31.23
N GLY A 237 -16.41 -1.55 -32.15
CA GLY A 237 -16.72 -2.68 -33.04
C GLY A 237 -18.00 -3.42 -32.67
N GLU A 238 -18.49 -3.31 -31.44
CA GLU A 238 -19.81 -3.79 -31.07
C GLU A 238 -20.94 -3.00 -31.79
N SER A 239 -22.10 -3.62 -31.98
CA SER A 239 -23.23 -2.95 -32.62
C SER A 239 -23.74 -1.77 -31.81
N THR A 240 -24.04 -0.66 -32.51
CA THR A 240 -24.57 0.57 -31.93
C THR A 240 -26.08 0.74 -32.16
N GLN A 241 -26.83 -0.37 -32.17
CA GLN A 241 -28.30 -0.27 -32.31
C GLN A 241 -28.90 0.63 -31.22
N ASP A 242 -28.68 0.29 -29.96
CA ASP A 242 -29.15 1.07 -28.82
C ASP A 242 -28.03 1.33 -27.79
N LEU A 243 -26.90 0.61 -27.85
CA LEU A 243 -25.83 0.59 -26.86
C LEU A 243 -24.52 1.11 -27.45
N VAL A 244 -23.68 1.67 -26.61
CA VAL A 244 -22.30 2.02 -26.94
C VAL A 244 -21.39 1.45 -25.87
N PHE A 245 -20.28 0.84 -26.26
CA PHE A 245 -19.32 0.21 -25.39
C PHE A 245 -18.04 1.05 -25.33
N ALA A 246 -17.54 1.27 -24.13
CA ALA A 246 -16.45 2.22 -23.90
C ALA A 246 -15.05 1.61 -23.82
N GLY A 247 -14.93 0.28 -23.70
CA GLY A 247 -13.64 -0.37 -23.47
C GLY A 247 -13.01 0.09 -22.16
N HIS A 248 -13.80 0.16 -21.08
CA HIS A 248 -13.36 0.68 -19.80
C HIS A 248 -12.69 -0.43 -18.97
N ASP A 249 -11.45 -0.75 -19.32
CA ASP A 249 -10.63 -1.73 -18.62
C ASP A 249 -10.09 -1.18 -17.30
N LEU A 250 -10.08 -2.02 -16.27
CA LEU A 250 -9.64 -1.66 -14.92
C LEU A 250 -8.76 -2.77 -14.31
N ILE A 251 -7.67 -2.39 -13.67
CA ILE A 251 -6.87 -3.31 -12.83
C ILE A 251 -6.71 -2.70 -11.45
N ALA A 252 -7.24 -3.39 -10.43
CA ALA A 252 -7.11 -3.00 -9.02
C ALA A 252 -6.38 -4.07 -8.21
N GLU A 253 -5.69 -3.67 -7.14
CA GLU A 253 -5.03 -4.55 -6.18
C GLU A 253 -5.34 -4.10 -4.76
N ASN A 254 -6.02 -4.95 -3.98
CA ASN A 254 -6.39 -4.65 -2.59
C ASN A 254 -7.01 -3.25 -2.42
N GLY A 255 -7.98 -2.92 -3.28
CA GLY A 255 -8.71 -1.67 -3.29
C GLY A 255 -8.00 -0.47 -3.95
N ALA A 256 -6.74 -0.61 -4.33
CA ALA A 256 -6.02 0.42 -5.06
C ALA A 256 -6.13 0.21 -6.57
N LEU A 257 -6.57 1.23 -7.31
CA LEU A 257 -6.56 1.20 -8.77
C LEU A 257 -5.10 1.35 -9.25
N LEU A 258 -4.62 0.38 -10.03
CA LEU A 258 -3.27 0.35 -10.57
C LEU A 258 -3.22 0.83 -12.02
N ALA A 259 -4.22 0.44 -12.82
CA ALA A 259 -4.34 0.85 -14.21
C ALA A 259 -5.80 1.02 -14.59
N GLU A 260 -6.06 1.93 -15.52
CA GLU A 260 -7.36 2.25 -16.07
C GLU A 260 -7.19 2.69 -17.53
N SER A 261 -8.00 2.13 -18.44
CA SER A 261 -8.01 2.58 -19.84
C SER A 261 -8.69 3.94 -19.98
N LYS A 262 -8.38 4.64 -21.05
CA LYS A 262 -9.21 5.74 -21.47
C LYS A 262 -10.47 5.20 -22.15
N MET A 263 -11.61 5.65 -21.70
CA MET A 263 -12.88 5.29 -22.34
C MET A 263 -12.90 5.68 -23.83
N PHE A 264 -13.49 4.83 -24.64
CA PHE A 264 -13.62 4.97 -26.10
C PHE A 264 -12.29 4.88 -26.85
N GLU A 265 -11.23 4.41 -26.20
CA GLU A 265 -9.96 4.05 -26.82
C GLU A 265 -9.74 2.54 -26.71
N GLN A 266 -9.20 1.93 -27.75
CA GLN A 266 -8.82 0.51 -27.74
C GLN A 266 -7.38 0.36 -27.28
N GLY A 267 -7.04 -0.81 -26.77
CA GLY A 267 -5.67 -1.10 -26.43
C GLY A 267 -5.50 -2.11 -25.31
N ILE A 268 -4.38 -2.02 -24.65
CA ILE A 268 -4.00 -2.94 -23.58
C ILE A 268 -3.49 -2.13 -22.40
N ILE A 269 -4.06 -2.35 -21.23
CA ILE A 269 -3.53 -1.83 -19.97
C ILE A 269 -2.79 -2.92 -19.21
N TYR A 270 -1.80 -2.53 -18.43
CA TYR A 270 -0.90 -3.42 -17.72
C TYR A 270 -0.79 -3.03 -16.24
N ALA A 271 -0.59 -4.04 -15.40
CA ALA A 271 -0.19 -3.81 -14.02
C ALA A 271 0.72 -4.94 -13.51
N ASP A 272 1.67 -4.60 -12.67
CA ASP A 272 2.50 -5.55 -11.92
C ASP A 272 1.86 -5.82 -10.56
N ILE A 273 1.28 -7.00 -10.38
CA ILE A 273 0.59 -7.42 -9.15
C ILE A 273 1.57 -8.03 -8.15
N ASP A 274 1.42 -7.65 -6.88
CA ASP A 274 2.21 -8.17 -5.78
C ASP A 274 1.47 -9.30 -5.04
N LEU A 275 1.64 -10.53 -5.51
CA LEU A 275 1.00 -11.71 -4.92
C LEU A 275 1.43 -11.98 -3.47
N GLN A 276 2.69 -11.72 -3.12
CA GLN A 276 3.18 -11.88 -1.75
C GLN A 276 2.52 -10.88 -0.79
N ARG A 277 2.28 -9.66 -1.25
CA ARG A 277 1.53 -8.66 -0.49
C ARG A 277 0.11 -9.13 -0.22
N LEU A 278 -0.58 -9.64 -1.25
CA LEU A 278 -1.95 -10.16 -1.09
C LEU A 278 -2.00 -11.33 -0.12
N ALA A 279 -1.08 -12.29 -0.24
CA ALA A 279 -0.94 -13.40 0.70
C ALA A 279 -0.66 -12.93 2.14
N HIS A 280 0.22 -11.94 2.30
CA HIS A 280 0.52 -11.34 3.61
C HIS A 280 -0.70 -10.67 4.25
N GLU A 281 -1.49 -9.92 3.47
CA GLU A 281 -2.73 -9.28 3.97
C GLU A 281 -3.75 -10.33 4.42
N ARG A 282 -3.95 -11.40 3.64
CA ARG A 282 -4.83 -12.52 4.04
C ARG A 282 -4.33 -13.23 5.29
N GLN A 283 -3.03 -13.50 5.41
CA GLN A 283 -2.42 -14.11 6.60
C GLN A 283 -2.66 -13.28 7.88
N ARG A 284 -2.67 -11.96 7.77
CA ARG A 284 -2.92 -11.06 8.91
C ARG A 284 -4.39 -10.95 9.29
N MET A 285 -5.30 -11.21 8.37
CA MET A 285 -6.75 -11.08 8.56
C MET A 285 -7.34 -12.45 8.97
N ASN A 286 -7.37 -12.72 10.26
CA ASN A 286 -7.89 -13.99 10.80
C ASN A 286 -9.41 -14.20 10.61
N THR A 287 -10.11 -13.21 10.08
CA THR A 287 -11.53 -13.26 9.70
C THR A 287 -11.73 -13.53 8.22
N PHE A 288 -10.66 -13.71 7.44
CA PHE A 288 -10.73 -14.15 6.04
C PHE A 288 -10.86 -15.67 6.02
N GLU A 289 -12.06 -16.17 5.77
CA GLU A 289 -12.36 -17.59 5.73
C GLU A 289 -11.86 -18.22 4.43
N SER A 290 -11.30 -19.42 4.52
CA SER A 290 -10.96 -20.26 3.36
C SER A 290 -11.97 -21.38 3.22
N ILE A 291 -12.32 -21.71 1.98
CA ILE A 291 -13.21 -22.82 1.63
C ILE A 291 -12.50 -23.80 0.68
N GLU A 292 -12.93 -25.05 0.68
CA GLU A 292 -12.47 -26.04 -0.29
C GLU A 292 -13.16 -25.82 -1.65
N GLY A 293 -12.46 -26.10 -2.75
CA GLY A 293 -12.98 -25.98 -4.12
C GLY A 293 -12.15 -26.78 -5.11
N SER A 294 -12.54 -26.73 -6.38
CA SER A 294 -11.78 -27.37 -7.46
C SER A 294 -10.61 -26.50 -7.89
N GLU A 295 -9.53 -27.15 -8.32
CA GLU A 295 -8.33 -26.50 -8.80
C GLU A 295 -7.85 -27.16 -10.09
N PHE A 296 -7.47 -26.33 -11.07
CA PHE A 296 -6.75 -26.77 -12.27
C PHE A 296 -5.36 -26.17 -12.24
N SER A 297 -4.34 -27.02 -12.36
CA SER A 297 -2.98 -26.55 -12.46
C SER A 297 -2.56 -26.25 -13.91
N PHE A 298 -1.62 -25.33 -14.05
CA PHE A 298 -0.97 -24.99 -15.31
C PHE A 298 0.49 -24.63 -15.08
N SER A 299 1.32 -24.81 -16.11
CA SER A 299 2.73 -24.48 -16.06
C SER A 299 3.06 -23.21 -16.85
N LEU A 300 3.93 -22.38 -16.30
CA LEU A 300 4.49 -21.23 -16.98
C LEU A 300 5.98 -21.10 -16.69
N GLU A 301 6.79 -20.90 -17.72
CA GLU A 301 8.19 -20.55 -17.51
C GLU A 301 8.34 -19.29 -16.67
N PRO A 302 9.17 -19.32 -15.60
CA PRO A 302 9.44 -18.15 -14.78
C PRO A 302 10.14 -17.07 -15.62
N VAL A 303 9.50 -15.91 -15.75
CA VAL A 303 10.11 -14.73 -16.37
C VAL A 303 10.31 -13.66 -15.31
N GLU A 304 11.47 -13.00 -15.35
CA GLU A 304 11.71 -11.87 -14.46
C GLU A 304 10.79 -10.68 -14.83
N ASN A 305 10.08 -10.17 -13.83
CA ASN A 305 9.28 -8.95 -13.96
C ASN A 305 10.19 -7.73 -13.76
N ASP A 306 10.13 -6.76 -14.66
CA ASP A 306 10.94 -5.53 -14.62
C ASP A 306 10.32 -4.43 -13.72
N LEU A 307 9.09 -4.65 -13.23
CA LEU A 307 8.27 -3.70 -12.48
C LEU A 307 7.97 -2.40 -13.28
N ALA A 308 7.97 -2.46 -14.62
CA ALA A 308 7.74 -1.26 -15.43
C ALA A 308 6.40 -0.58 -15.09
N ASP A 309 5.37 -1.39 -14.83
CA ASP A 309 4.00 -0.94 -14.54
C ASP A 309 3.69 -0.88 -13.02
N ARG A 310 4.72 -0.80 -12.17
CA ARG A 310 4.58 -0.63 -10.71
C ARG A 310 5.25 0.63 -10.23
N SER A 311 4.55 1.45 -9.50
CA SER A 311 5.10 2.61 -8.80
C SER A 311 5.12 2.39 -7.28
N PHE A 312 6.14 2.93 -6.63
CA PHE A 312 6.25 2.95 -5.19
C PHE A 312 6.39 4.41 -4.75
N PRO A 313 5.50 4.94 -3.90
CA PRO A 313 5.63 6.32 -3.44
C PRO A 313 6.91 6.49 -2.63
N ARG A 314 7.67 7.55 -2.94
CA ARG A 314 8.93 7.90 -2.25
C ARG A 314 8.70 8.19 -0.77
N THR A 315 7.59 8.83 -0.45
CA THR A 315 7.14 9.12 0.92
C THR A 315 5.82 8.38 1.19
N PRO A 316 5.87 7.06 1.52
CA PRO A 316 4.68 6.22 1.53
C PRO A 316 3.67 6.58 2.63
N PHE A 317 4.08 7.35 3.62
CA PHE A 317 3.19 7.86 4.68
C PHE A 317 2.45 9.14 4.30
N VAL A 318 2.82 9.80 3.19
CA VAL A 318 2.30 11.10 2.78
C VAL A 318 1.55 10.97 1.46
N PRO A 319 0.27 11.39 1.37
CA PRO A 319 -0.46 11.39 0.10
C PRO A 319 0.21 12.29 -0.95
N ALA A 320 0.27 11.82 -2.20
CA ALA A 320 0.85 12.59 -3.30
C ALA A 320 -0.02 13.81 -3.70
N ASN A 321 -1.35 13.65 -3.63
CA ASN A 321 -2.30 14.72 -3.93
C ASN A 321 -2.34 15.75 -2.80
N LYS A 322 -2.17 17.05 -3.12
CA LYS A 322 -2.13 18.13 -2.13
C LYS A 322 -3.42 18.25 -1.32
N ALA A 323 -4.58 18.25 -1.97
CA ALA A 323 -5.86 18.39 -1.27
C ALA A 323 -6.10 17.24 -0.29
N LEU A 324 -5.85 15.99 -0.72
CA LEU A 324 -5.93 14.81 0.14
C LEU A 324 -4.89 14.85 1.27
N ARG A 325 -3.73 15.42 1.02
CA ARG A 325 -2.68 15.59 2.04
C ARG A 325 -3.10 16.59 3.12
N ASP A 326 -3.69 17.72 2.73
CA ASP A 326 -4.15 18.75 3.67
C ASP A 326 -5.28 18.22 4.56
N GLU A 327 -6.26 17.49 3.98
CA GLU A 327 -7.30 16.76 4.71
C GLU A 327 -6.70 15.75 5.71
N ARG A 328 -5.71 14.97 5.27
CA ARG A 328 -5.01 14.00 6.13
C ARG A 328 -4.20 14.65 7.24
N CYS A 329 -3.58 15.80 6.99
CA CYS A 329 -2.86 16.54 8.04
C CYS A 329 -3.82 17.01 9.14
N GLU A 330 -5.00 17.54 8.78
CA GLU A 330 -6.03 17.93 9.74
C GLU A 330 -6.54 16.72 10.55
N GLU A 331 -6.86 15.60 9.88
CA GLU A 331 -7.26 14.35 10.55
C GLU A 331 -6.21 13.88 11.56
N ILE A 332 -4.92 13.89 11.16
CA ILE A 332 -3.81 13.42 12.00
C ILE A 332 -3.66 14.30 13.24
N LEU A 333 -3.60 15.63 13.08
CA LEU A 333 -3.48 16.57 14.19
C LEU A 333 -4.68 16.46 15.13
N THR A 334 -5.90 16.34 14.60
CA THR A 334 -7.10 16.13 15.38
C THR A 334 -7.06 14.82 16.17
N LEU A 335 -6.62 13.73 15.56
CA LEU A 335 -6.49 12.42 16.21
C LEU A 335 -5.45 12.46 17.35
N GLN A 336 -4.27 13.05 17.10
CA GLN A 336 -3.24 13.22 18.11
C GLN A 336 -3.75 14.08 19.29
N ALA A 337 -4.37 15.23 18.99
CA ALA A 337 -4.90 16.13 19.99
C ALA A 337 -6.05 15.50 20.81
N THR A 338 -6.97 14.77 20.17
CA THR A 338 -8.06 14.05 20.83
C THR A 338 -7.53 12.99 21.81
N GLY A 339 -6.49 12.23 21.40
CA GLY A 339 -5.85 11.25 22.27
C GLY A 339 -5.25 11.91 23.52
N LEU A 340 -4.52 13.00 23.36
CA LEU A 340 -3.94 13.76 24.45
C LEU A 340 -5.01 14.43 25.33
N ALA A 341 -6.01 15.07 24.73
CA ALA A 341 -7.12 15.70 25.45
C ALA A 341 -7.88 14.68 26.32
N THR A 342 -8.10 13.47 25.80
CA THR A 342 -8.73 12.39 26.56
C THR A 342 -7.88 12.00 27.78
N ARG A 343 -6.56 11.93 27.63
CA ARG A 343 -5.64 11.61 28.73
C ARG A 343 -5.62 12.73 29.78
N LEU A 344 -5.52 13.99 29.36
CA LEU A 344 -5.56 15.17 30.25
C LEU A 344 -6.87 15.22 31.05
N ARG A 345 -8.00 15.02 30.40
CA ARG A 345 -9.33 14.98 31.04
C ARG A 345 -9.44 13.85 32.06
N HIS A 346 -8.94 12.63 31.70
CA HIS A 346 -8.98 11.47 32.58
C HIS A 346 -8.15 11.66 33.86
N THR A 347 -6.97 12.28 33.73
CA THR A 347 -6.07 12.54 34.86
C THR A 347 -6.42 13.82 35.63
N HIS A 348 -7.42 14.59 35.16
CA HIS A 348 -7.76 15.92 35.67
C HIS A 348 -6.59 16.92 35.65
N ALA A 349 -5.59 16.66 34.80
CA ALA A 349 -4.41 17.51 34.67
C ALA A 349 -4.77 18.81 33.97
N LYS A 350 -4.42 19.94 34.62
CA LYS A 350 -4.57 21.29 34.08
C LYS A 350 -3.25 21.84 33.53
N THR A 351 -2.19 21.10 33.66
CA THR A 351 -0.87 21.44 33.14
C THR A 351 -0.30 20.26 32.34
N ALA A 352 0.51 20.59 31.36
CA ALA A 352 1.30 19.61 30.60
C ALA A 352 2.70 20.14 30.36
N VAL A 353 3.71 19.30 30.51
CA VAL A 353 5.12 19.65 30.40
C VAL A 353 5.69 19.05 29.14
N VAL A 354 6.37 19.86 28.33
CA VAL A 354 7.06 19.42 27.10
C VAL A 354 8.46 20.01 27.02
N GLY A 355 9.43 19.19 26.67
CA GLY A 355 10.78 19.65 26.33
C GLY A 355 10.76 20.34 24.96
N LEU A 356 10.96 21.65 24.91
CA LEU A 356 10.95 22.42 23.67
C LEU A 356 12.39 22.76 23.26
N SER A 357 12.93 22.00 22.31
CA SER A 357 14.27 22.24 21.77
C SER A 357 14.29 23.28 20.66
N GLY A 358 13.16 23.59 20.04
CA GLY A 358 13.05 24.39 18.82
C GLY A 358 13.29 23.58 17.54
N GLY A 359 13.36 22.25 17.62
CA GLY A 359 13.41 21.33 16.49
C GLY A 359 12.02 20.81 16.10
N LEU A 360 11.96 20.09 14.97
CA LEU A 360 10.70 19.61 14.35
C LEU A 360 9.79 18.82 15.30
N ASP A 361 10.32 17.84 16.02
CA ASP A 361 9.53 16.90 16.81
C ASP A 361 8.91 17.57 18.04
N SER A 362 9.67 18.42 18.71
CA SER A 362 9.19 19.21 19.84
C SER A 362 8.17 20.27 19.41
N THR A 363 8.34 20.82 18.20
CA THR A 363 7.38 21.75 17.59
C THR A 363 6.05 21.05 17.28
N LEU A 364 6.08 19.87 16.67
CA LEU A 364 4.85 19.09 16.45
C LEU A 364 4.14 18.74 17.77
N ALA A 365 4.90 18.31 18.78
CA ALA A 365 4.31 18.02 20.09
C ALA A 365 3.67 19.25 20.74
N LEU A 366 4.26 20.44 20.57
CA LEU A 366 3.68 21.71 21.02
C LEU A 366 2.38 22.05 20.27
N ILE A 367 2.35 21.87 18.94
CA ILE A 367 1.14 22.06 18.11
C ILE A 367 0.00 21.16 18.64
N VAL A 368 0.29 19.87 18.85
CA VAL A 368 -0.70 18.90 19.37
C VAL A 368 -1.18 19.30 20.77
N LEU A 369 -0.28 19.79 21.63
CA LEU A 369 -0.63 20.30 22.97
C LEU A 369 -1.58 21.49 22.90
N VAL A 370 -1.29 22.46 22.05
CA VAL A 370 -2.14 23.65 21.87
C VAL A 370 -3.53 23.22 21.40
N HIS A 371 -3.63 22.36 20.39
CA HIS A 371 -4.91 21.84 19.91
C HIS A 371 -5.68 21.08 21.02
N ALA A 372 -4.98 20.26 21.83
CA ALA A 372 -5.62 19.52 22.91
C ALA A 372 -6.14 20.43 24.04
N PHE A 373 -5.40 21.50 24.38
CA PHE A 373 -5.81 22.48 25.37
C PHE A 373 -7.01 23.30 24.88
N ASP A 374 -6.99 23.72 23.61
CA ASP A 374 -8.11 24.43 22.99
C ASP A 374 -9.38 23.56 22.96
N MET A 375 -9.27 22.26 22.61
CA MET A 375 -10.39 21.31 22.66
C MET A 375 -11.01 21.17 24.05
N LEU A 376 -10.21 21.33 25.11
CA LEU A 376 -10.65 21.20 26.49
C LEU A 376 -11.02 22.57 27.14
N GLU A 377 -10.91 23.66 26.36
CA GLU A 377 -11.09 25.04 26.85
C GLU A 377 -10.17 25.36 28.05
N LEU A 378 -8.96 24.75 28.06
CA LEU A 378 -7.96 25.02 29.09
C LEU A 378 -7.10 26.22 28.68
N ASP A 379 -6.64 26.98 29.70
CA ASP A 379 -5.69 28.06 29.44
C ASP A 379 -4.36 27.52 28.91
N ARG A 380 -3.96 28.00 27.74
CA ARG A 380 -2.67 27.63 27.12
C ARG A 380 -1.46 27.90 28.01
N LYS A 381 -1.58 28.82 29.01
CA LYS A 381 -0.58 29.02 30.06
C LYS A 381 -0.32 27.79 30.93
N GLY A 382 -1.24 26.83 30.94
CA GLY A 382 -1.04 25.52 31.54
C GLY A 382 -0.07 24.61 30.75
N ILE A 383 0.28 24.95 29.52
CA ILE A 383 1.32 24.27 28.75
C ILE A 383 2.68 24.85 29.18
N LEU A 384 3.47 24.02 29.87
CA LEU A 384 4.82 24.38 30.33
C LEU A 384 5.85 23.86 29.32
N ALA A 385 6.25 24.72 28.40
CA ALA A 385 7.32 24.46 27.47
C ALA A 385 8.67 24.73 28.18
N VAL A 386 9.53 23.72 28.22
CA VAL A 386 10.81 23.80 28.95
C VAL A 386 11.97 23.71 27.98
N THR A 387 12.73 24.79 27.89
CA THR A 387 14.02 24.74 27.18
C THR A 387 15.16 24.50 28.19
N MET A 388 16.05 23.57 27.87
CA MET A 388 17.09 23.10 28.77
C MET A 388 18.46 23.18 28.09
N PRO A 389 19.04 24.39 27.96
CA PRO A 389 20.34 24.53 27.34
C PRO A 389 21.42 23.73 28.07
N CYS A 390 22.28 23.09 27.28
CA CYS A 390 23.45 22.35 27.72
C CYS A 390 24.60 22.57 26.71
N PHE A 391 25.53 21.63 26.61
CA PHE A 391 26.76 21.79 25.81
C PHE A 391 26.50 21.88 24.28
N GLY A 392 25.44 21.26 23.76
CA GLY A 392 25.14 21.20 22.32
C GLY A 392 24.10 22.19 21.81
N THR A 393 23.47 22.99 22.67
CA THR A 393 22.38 23.89 22.29
C THR A 393 22.90 25.09 21.47
N THR A 394 22.25 25.33 20.31
CA THR A 394 22.59 26.48 19.44
C THR A 394 21.71 27.70 19.72
N ALA A 395 22.18 28.88 19.32
CA ALA A 395 21.42 30.14 19.48
C ALA A 395 20.13 30.13 18.62
N ARG A 396 20.16 29.50 17.44
CA ARG A 396 19.01 29.41 16.52
C ARG A 396 17.87 28.60 17.12
N THR A 397 18.15 27.37 17.57
CA THR A 397 17.14 26.48 18.14
C THR A 397 16.55 27.04 19.43
N LYS A 398 17.38 27.64 20.29
CA LYS A 398 16.91 28.36 21.47
C LYS A 398 15.97 29.50 21.08
N GLY A 399 16.33 30.33 20.09
CA GLY A 399 15.51 31.42 19.59
C GLY A 399 14.17 30.95 19.03
N ASN A 400 14.17 29.81 18.30
CA ASN A 400 12.93 29.20 17.79
C ASN A 400 12.02 28.73 18.93
N ALA A 401 12.57 28.10 19.96
CA ALA A 401 11.78 27.69 21.13
C ALA A 401 11.11 28.88 21.84
N GLU A 402 11.86 29.99 22.01
CA GLU A 402 11.34 31.23 22.64
C GLU A 402 10.18 31.82 21.81
N LYS A 403 10.38 32.01 20.51
CA LYS A 403 9.37 32.57 19.60
C LYS A 403 8.14 31.68 19.47
N LEU A 404 8.29 30.35 19.39
CA LEU A 404 7.17 29.42 19.36
C LEU A 404 6.31 29.51 20.63
N ALA A 405 6.96 29.53 21.79
CA ALA A 405 6.25 29.64 23.06
C ALA A 405 5.48 30.96 23.20
N GLU A 406 6.07 32.07 22.77
CA GLU A 406 5.44 33.38 22.74
C GLU A 406 4.24 33.41 21.77
N ALA A 407 4.45 32.98 20.53
CA ALA A 407 3.44 33.02 19.47
C ALA A 407 2.23 32.12 19.76
N TYR A 408 2.43 30.95 20.38
CA TYR A 408 1.32 30.10 20.84
C TYR A 408 0.71 30.54 22.18
N GLY A 409 1.33 31.49 22.88
CA GLY A 409 0.84 32.00 24.16
C GLY A 409 1.00 31.02 25.33
N VAL A 410 1.95 30.09 25.25
CA VAL A 410 2.24 29.10 26.30
C VAL A 410 3.23 29.63 27.34
N THR A 411 3.42 28.94 28.44
CA THR A 411 4.44 29.29 29.44
C THR A 411 5.78 28.70 29.06
N LEU A 412 6.81 29.53 28.95
CA LEU A 412 8.18 29.08 28.72
C LEU A 412 8.99 29.13 30.01
N GLU A 413 9.63 28.02 30.35
CA GLU A 413 10.66 27.97 31.39
C GLU A 413 12.03 27.62 30.78
N THR A 414 13.06 28.33 31.24
CA THR A 414 14.47 28.02 30.87
C THR A 414 15.19 27.44 32.08
N VAL A 415 15.62 26.19 31.97
CA VAL A 415 16.37 25.49 33.02
C VAL A 415 17.76 25.18 32.51
N ASP A 416 18.77 25.91 32.96
CA ASP A 416 20.17 25.58 32.66
C ASP A 416 20.59 24.33 33.44
N ILE A 417 20.78 23.23 32.71
CA ILE A 417 21.12 21.93 33.29
C ILE A 417 22.63 21.67 33.36
N LYS A 418 23.44 22.59 32.86
CA LYS A 418 24.89 22.39 32.69
C LYS A 418 25.61 22.06 34.02
N ALA A 419 25.31 22.81 35.08
CA ALA A 419 25.92 22.56 36.38
C ALA A 419 25.51 21.20 36.98
N ALA A 420 24.26 20.79 36.78
CA ALA A 420 23.78 19.49 37.24
C ALA A 420 24.42 18.33 36.46
N VAL A 421 24.58 18.48 35.13
CA VAL A 421 25.28 17.49 34.31
C VAL A 421 26.77 17.43 34.64
N ASP A 422 27.43 18.57 34.89
CA ASP A 422 28.82 18.63 35.32
C ASP A 422 29.02 17.88 36.64
N GLN A 423 28.12 18.10 37.62
CA GLN A 423 28.20 17.41 38.89
C GLN A 423 28.00 15.90 38.70
N HIS A 424 27.00 15.51 37.90
CA HIS A 424 26.76 14.10 37.59
C HIS A 424 27.97 13.42 36.93
N PHE A 425 28.66 14.09 36.01
CA PHE A 425 29.87 13.57 35.36
C PHE A 425 31.00 13.39 36.36
N MET A 426 31.19 14.35 37.29
CA MET A 426 32.14 14.17 38.38
C MET A 426 31.84 12.97 39.27
N ASP A 427 30.55 12.79 39.62
CA ASP A 427 30.13 11.68 40.52
C ASP A 427 30.38 10.30 39.91
N ILE A 428 30.26 10.16 38.56
CA ILE A 428 30.49 8.89 37.86
C ILE A 428 31.91 8.76 37.27
N GLY A 429 32.76 9.75 37.44
CA GLY A 429 34.12 9.75 36.90
C GLY A 429 34.21 9.95 35.37
N GLN A 430 33.19 10.55 34.72
CA GLN A 430 33.17 10.86 33.30
C GLN A 430 34.00 12.12 33.01
N SER A 431 34.97 12.02 32.10
CA SER A 431 35.72 13.21 31.63
C SER A 431 34.84 14.07 30.73
N LYS A 432 34.98 15.39 30.83
CA LYS A 432 34.33 16.35 29.93
C LYS A 432 34.89 16.31 28.49
N ASP A 433 36.10 15.81 28.32
CA ASP A 433 36.78 15.67 27.02
C ASP A 433 36.40 14.35 26.33
N ASP A 434 35.76 13.41 27.05
CA ASP A 434 35.27 12.17 26.50
C ASP A 434 33.80 12.35 26.00
N LEU A 435 33.66 12.68 24.72
CA LEU A 435 32.39 12.88 24.03
C LEU A 435 31.71 11.56 23.62
N SER A 436 31.83 10.54 24.45
CA SER A 436 31.22 9.22 24.25
C SER A 436 29.70 9.23 24.45
N VAL A 437 29.08 8.07 24.21
CA VAL A 437 27.65 7.83 24.46
C VAL A 437 27.23 8.19 25.91
N THR A 438 28.15 8.09 26.90
CA THR A 438 27.89 8.52 28.28
C THR A 438 27.68 10.02 28.38
N PHE A 439 28.48 10.80 27.66
CA PHE A 439 28.36 12.25 27.60
C PHE A 439 27.01 12.70 27.00
N GLU A 440 26.60 12.07 25.89
CA GLU A 440 25.32 12.38 25.25
C GLU A 440 24.13 11.95 26.13
N ASN A 441 24.13 10.68 26.58
CA ASN A 441 23.05 10.11 27.37
C ASN A 441 22.87 10.77 28.73
N GLY A 442 23.94 11.24 29.37
CA GLY A 442 23.89 11.97 30.64
C GLY A 442 23.05 13.24 30.53
N GLN A 443 23.25 14.00 29.46
CA GLN A 443 22.46 15.21 29.17
C GLN A 443 21.00 14.91 28.90
N ALA A 444 20.72 13.91 28.04
CA ALA A 444 19.35 13.52 27.70
C ALA A 444 18.56 13.06 28.92
N ARG A 445 19.16 12.24 29.80
CA ARG A 445 18.52 11.79 31.04
C ARG A 445 18.30 12.93 32.03
N MET A 446 19.21 13.87 32.14
CA MET A 446 19.05 15.06 32.99
C MET A 446 17.85 15.90 32.53
N ARG A 447 17.67 16.10 31.21
CA ARG A 447 16.49 16.77 30.65
C ARG A 447 15.20 16.06 31.06
N THR A 448 15.14 14.74 30.92
CA THR A 448 13.96 13.94 31.31
C THR A 448 13.70 14.03 32.81
N LEU A 449 14.72 13.97 33.66
CA LEU A 449 14.59 14.15 35.12
C LEU A 449 13.92 15.49 35.47
N VAL A 450 14.35 16.58 34.84
CA VAL A 450 13.78 17.92 35.02
C VAL A 450 12.30 17.94 34.61
N LEU A 451 11.97 17.44 33.42
CA LEU A 451 10.60 17.42 32.92
C LEU A 451 9.66 16.63 33.84
N MET A 452 10.07 15.44 34.28
CA MET A 452 9.27 14.58 35.17
C MET A 452 9.02 15.23 36.52
N ASN A 453 10.04 15.91 37.09
CA ASN A 453 9.90 16.60 38.37
C ASN A 453 9.05 17.87 38.25
N LEU A 454 9.12 18.62 37.14
CA LEU A 454 8.25 19.74 36.88
C LEU A 454 6.80 19.30 36.72
N ALA A 455 6.53 18.18 36.01
CA ALA A 455 5.19 17.62 35.93
C ALA A 455 4.64 17.26 37.31
N ASN A 456 5.42 16.61 38.19
CA ASN A 456 5.02 16.32 39.55
C ASN A 456 4.74 17.61 40.36
N LYS A 457 5.59 18.61 40.24
CA LYS A 457 5.46 19.90 40.93
C LYS A 457 4.19 20.65 40.53
N THR A 458 3.80 20.58 39.26
CA THR A 458 2.66 21.29 38.70
C THR A 458 1.37 20.46 38.66
N GLY A 459 1.40 19.19 39.06
CA GLY A 459 0.28 18.25 38.97
C GLY A 459 -0.13 17.97 37.53
N GLY A 460 0.85 18.01 36.61
CA GLY A 460 0.67 17.80 35.19
C GLY A 460 1.26 16.48 34.69
N MET A 461 1.42 16.38 33.37
CA MET A 461 2.02 15.22 32.71
C MET A 461 3.07 15.62 31.69
N VAL A 462 4.08 14.76 31.50
CA VAL A 462 5.10 14.94 30.47
C VAL A 462 4.60 14.39 29.14
N VAL A 463 4.62 15.23 28.09
CA VAL A 463 4.29 14.86 26.72
C VAL A 463 5.58 14.59 25.94
N GLY A 464 5.63 13.38 25.35
CA GLY A 464 6.79 12.92 24.58
C GLY A 464 6.80 13.44 23.17
N THR A 465 8.01 13.71 22.68
CA THR A 465 8.27 14.29 21.36
C THR A 465 8.81 13.29 20.34
N GLY A 466 9.32 12.13 20.79
CA GLY A 466 9.95 11.13 19.92
C GLY A 466 9.01 10.61 18.83
N ASP A 467 9.51 10.54 17.60
CA ASP A 467 8.76 10.11 16.42
C ASP A 467 8.96 8.63 16.07
N LEU A 468 8.18 8.15 15.09
CA LEU A 468 8.19 6.75 14.66
C LEU A 468 9.54 6.31 14.06
N SER A 469 10.21 7.19 13.31
CA SER A 469 11.48 6.89 12.64
C SER A 469 12.62 6.75 13.66
N GLU A 470 12.64 7.63 14.67
CA GLU A 470 13.58 7.53 15.79
C GLU A 470 13.37 6.24 16.57
N LEU A 471 12.11 5.88 16.83
CA LEU A 471 11.75 4.62 17.49
C LEU A 471 12.16 3.39 16.66
N ALA A 472 12.04 3.44 15.34
CA ALA A 472 12.45 2.35 14.45
C ALA A 472 13.96 2.13 14.51
N LEU A 473 14.74 3.21 14.44
CA LEU A 473 16.19 3.18 14.48
C LEU A 473 16.76 3.04 15.90
N GLY A 474 15.92 3.20 16.94
CA GLY A 474 16.36 3.34 18.31
C GLY A 474 17.27 4.55 18.51
N TRP A 475 17.05 5.61 17.76
CA TRP A 475 17.80 6.87 17.82
C TRP A 475 17.23 7.77 18.92
N ALA A 476 17.30 7.30 20.13
CA ALA A 476 16.87 7.97 21.35
C ALA A 476 17.65 7.40 22.54
N THR A 477 17.84 8.18 23.57
CA THR A 477 18.48 7.73 24.81
C THR A 477 17.49 6.92 25.65
N TYR A 478 17.82 5.65 25.93
CA TYR A 478 17.01 4.82 26.83
C TYR A 478 16.86 5.47 28.20
N ASN A 479 15.63 5.54 28.70
CA ASN A 479 15.27 6.25 29.94
C ASN A 479 15.69 7.73 29.93
N GLY A 480 15.71 8.33 28.77
CA GLY A 480 15.92 9.75 28.52
C GLY A 480 14.78 10.30 27.67
N ASP A 481 15.13 10.89 26.54
CA ASP A 481 14.18 11.50 25.59
C ASP A 481 13.15 10.53 24.99
N HIS A 482 13.38 9.22 25.03
CA HIS A 482 12.40 8.22 24.62
C HIS A 482 11.27 8.01 25.65
N MET A 483 11.39 8.53 26.89
CA MET A 483 10.41 8.36 27.98
C MET A 483 9.53 9.57 28.15
N SER A 484 8.26 9.33 28.35
CA SER A 484 7.24 10.32 28.67
C SER A 484 6.03 9.68 29.34
N MET A 485 5.05 10.46 29.76
CA MET A 485 3.79 9.95 30.26
C MET A 485 2.75 9.70 29.15
N TYR A 486 2.92 10.39 28.00
CA TYR A 486 2.14 10.18 26.79
C TYR A 486 2.94 10.64 25.55
N GLY A 487 3.18 9.73 24.60
CA GLY A 487 3.98 10.01 23.40
C GLY A 487 3.09 10.37 22.21
N VAL A 488 2.91 11.65 21.91
CA VAL A 488 1.98 12.09 20.86
C VAL A 488 2.48 11.81 19.45
N ASN A 489 3.80 11.78 19.22
CA ASN A 489 4.40 11.60 17.90
C ASN A 489 4.82 10.15 17.59
N GLY A 490 4.63 9.21 18.51
CA GLY A 490 5.13 7.84 18.37
C GLY A 490 4.63 7.04 17.16
N SER A 491 3.57 7.48 16.50
CA SER A 491 3.05 6.91 15.25
C SER A 491 3.35 7.76 14.01
N ILE A 492 4.07 8.87 14.14
CA ILE A 492 4.33 9.82 13.06
C ILE A 492 5.78 9.67 12.59
N PRO A 493 6.06 9.22 11.35
CA PRO A 493 7.42 9.15 10.83
C PRO A 493 7.98 10.55 10.53
N LYS A 494 9.30 10.68 10.55
CA LYS A 494 10.02 11.96 10.37
C LYS A 494 9.61 12.68 9.08
N THR A 495 9.41 11.95 7.99
CA THR A 495 8.96 12.54 6.73
C THR A 495 7.57 13.18 6.87
N LEU A 496 6.66 12.56 7.64
CA LEU A 496 5.31 13.11 7.87
C LEU A 496 5.33 14.26 8.87
N VAL A 497 6.22 14.27 9.89
CA VAL A 497 6.39 15.39 10.83
C VAL A 497 6.60 16.70 10.07
N ARG A 498 7.47 16.69 9.05
CA ARG A 498 7.73 17.90 8.22
C ARG A 498 6.47 18.41 7.52
N TYR A 499 5.63 17.52 7.00
CA TYR A 499 4.38 17.91 6.33
C TYR A 499 3.33 18.45 7.31
N LEU A 500 3.25 17.90 8.52
CA LEU A 500 2.33 18.40 9.55
C LEU A 500 2.73 19.80 10.02
N VAL A 501 4.02 20.04 10.27
CA VAL A 501 4.52 21.37 10.64
C VAL A 501 4.35 22.38 9.49
N ALA A 502 4.58 21.95 8.23
CA ALA A 502 4.36 22.78 7.05
C ALA A 502 2.86 23.12 6.87
N TYR A 503 1.97 22.15 7.08
CA TYR A 503 0.52 22.37 7.05
C TYR A 503 0.08 23.39 8.09
N GLU A 504 0.58 23.30 9.33
CA GLU A 504 0.29 24.27 10.37
C GLU A 504 0.84 25.66 9.99
N ALA A 505 2.06 25.74 9.44
CA ALA A 505 2.65 27.01 8.97
C ALA A 505 1.83 27.67 7.84
N ASP A 506 1.18 26.89 6.99
CA ASP A 506 0.29 27.39 5.92
C ASP A 506 -1.06 27.86 6.48
N ARG A 507 -1.53 27.29 7.58
CA ARG A 507 -2.81 27.58 8.20
C ARG A 507 -2.79 28.82 9.10
N VAL A 508 -1.66 29.09 9.76
CA VAL A 508 -1.48 30.24 10.64
C VAL A 508 -0.87 31.42 9.86
N GLN A 509 -0.89 32.62 10.47
CA GLN A 509 -0.38 33.85 9.84
C GLN A 509 0.63 34.57 10.73
N GLY A 510 1.39 35.50 10.14
CA GLY A 510 2.33 36.36 10.84
C GLY A 510 3.54 35.63 11.40
N GLU A 511 4.05 36.09 12.54
CA GLU A 511 5.28 35.61 13.16
C GLU A 511 5.27 34.10 13.43
N LEU A 512 4.14 33.49 13.77
CA LEU A 512 4.03 32.06 13.99
C LEU A 512 4.32 31.28 12.72
N SER A 513 3.77 31.69 11.56
CA SER A 513 4.08 31.07 10.28
C SER A 513 5.57 31.13 9.96
N ASP A 514 6.21 32.31 10.19
CA ASP A 514 7.63 32.53 9.89
C ASP A 514 8.53 31.63 10.76
N VAL A 515 8.24 31.51 12.04
CA VAL A 515 8.99 30.65 12.97
C VAL A 515 8.83 29.16 12.61
N LEU A 516 7.61 28.71 12.27
CA LEU A 516 7.39 27.33 11.84
C LEU A 516 8.18 27.01 10.56
N ARG A 517 8.29 27.96 9.64
CA ARG A 517 9.12 27.80 8.43
C ARG A 517 10.61 27.76 8.76
N ASP A 518 11.09 28.58 9.71
CA ASP A 518 12.50 28.52 10.17
C ASP A 518 12.82 27.17 10.85
N VAL A 519 11.88 26.60 11.59
CA VAL A 519 12.01 25.24 12.14
C VAL A 519 12.14 24.18 11.03
N LEU A 520 11.35 24.30 9.95
CA LEU A 520 11.42 23.39 8.79
C LEU A 520 12.79 23.48 8.07
N ASP A 521 13.41 24.63 8.05
CA ASP A 521 14.71 24.89 7.43
C ASP A 521 15.90 24.55 8.35
N THR A 522 15.62 24.21 9.61
CA THR A 522 16.68 23.84 10.58
C THR A 522 17.05 22.35 10.39
N PRO A 523 18.36 22.03 10.24
CA PRO A 523 18.82 20.64 10.14
C PRO A 523 18.47 19.82 11.40
N VAL A 524 18.07 18.55 11.20
CA VAL A 524 17.81 17.64 12.32
C VAL A 524 19.10 17.28 13.04
N SER A 525 19.16 17.53 14.35
CA SER A 525 20.32 17.26 15.20
C SER A 525 19.88 16.93 16.62
N PRO A 526 20.53 15.98 17.31
CA PRO A 526 20.26 15.69 18.72
C PRO A 526 20.76 16.79 19.67
N GLU A 527 21.58 17.73 19.19
CA GLU A 527 22.17 18.86 19.96
C GLU A 527 22.79 18.44 21.30
N LEU A 528 23.52 17.33 21.31
CA LEU A 528 24.18 16.78 22.49
C LEU A 528 25.70 17.03 22.49
N LEU A 529 26.31 17.18 21.31
CA LEU A 529 27.72 17.51 21.17
C LEU A 529 27.94 19.03 21.01
N PRO A 530 29.04 19.56 21.54
CA PRO A 530 29.36 20.97 21.40
C PRO A 530 29.38 21.41 19.92
N PRO A 531 28.82 22.59 19.58
CA PRO A 531 28.85 23.10 18.22
C PRO A 531 30.30 23.40 17.79
N LYS A 532 30.59 23.27 16.51
CA LYS A 532 31.84 23.71 15.89
C LYS A 532 31.58 25.03 15.16
N ASP A 533 32.36 26.04 15.48
CA ASP A 533 32.25 27.38 14.86
C ASP A 533 30.84 28.00 14.92
N GLY A 534 30.06 27.65 15.95
CA GLY A 534 28.66 28.12 16.12
C GLY A 534 27.63 27.38 15.31
N GLU A 535 28.02 26.40 14.48
CA GLU A 535 27.12 25.54 13.69
C GLU A 535 26.93 24.17 14.31
N ILE A 536 25.85 23.52 13.93
CA ILE A 536 25.51 22.15 14.33
C ILE A 536 26.65 21.21 13.91
N SER A 537 27.33 20.62 14.89
CA SER A 537 28.46 19.70 14.64
C SER A 537 28.06 18.30 14.23
N GLN A 538 26.81 17.91 14.49
CA GLN A 538 26.32 16.55 14.31
C GLN A 538 24.94 16.57 13.61
N LYS A 539 24.92 16.26 12.32
CA LYS A 539 23.67 16.04 11.62
C LYS A 539 23.28 14.57 11.77
N THR A 540 22.05 14.33 12.21
CA THR A 540 21.55 12.98 12.44
C THR A 540 21.64 12.10 11.19
N GLU A 541 21.28 12.64 10.02
CA GLU A 541 21.27 11.88 8.76
C GLU A 541 22.67 11.48 8.28
N ASP A 542 23.74 12.17 8.68
CA ASP A 542 25.11 11.78 8.37
C ASP A 542 25.53 10.50 9.13
N LEU A 543 24.92 10.26 10.30
CA LEU A 543 25.23 9.14 11.19
C LEU A 543 24.35 7.92 10.97
N VAL A 544 23.05 8.14 10.82
CA VAL A 544 22.08 7.04 10.72
C VAL A 544 21.54 6.86 9.31
N GLY A 545 21.72 7.84 8.41
CA GLY A 545 21.24 7.86 7.04
C GLY A 545 19.97 8.71 6.85
N PRO A 546 19.59 8.96 5.57
CA PRO A 546 18.42 9.75 5.23
C PRO A 546 17.13 9.16 5.76
N TYR A 547 16.34 9.95 6.48
CA TYR A 547 15.07 9.50 7.03
C TYR A 547 14.06 9.06 5.96
N GLU A 548 14.12 9.64 4.76
CA GLU A 548 13.22 9.20 3.68
C GLU A 548 13.48 7.75 3.25
N LEU A 549 14.73 7.27 3.29
CA LEU A 549 15.04 5.87 3.04
C LEU A 549 14.56 4.99 4.20
N HIS A 550 14.78 5.42 5.44
CA HIS A 550 14.36 4.64 6.61
C HIS A 550 12.85 4.53 6.72
N ASP A 551 12.11 5.60 6.47
CA ASP A 551 10.65 5.60 6.46
C ASP A 551 10.10 4.71 5.33
N PHE A 552 10.75 4.72 4.16
CA PHE A 552 10.42 3.80 3.07
C PHE A 552 10.65 2.35 3.50
N PHE A 553 11.82 2.00 4.07
CA PHE A 553 12.13 0.65 4.52
C PHE A 553 11.16 0.19 5.62
N LEU A 554 10.90 1.04 6.58
CA LEU A 554 9.98 0.80 7.68
C LEU A 554 8.56 0.49 7.18
N TYR A 555 8.07 1.31 6.25
CA TYR A 555 6.74 1.13 5.69
C TYR A 555 6.57 -0.22 5.02
N TYR A 556 7.46 -0.56 4.09
CA TYR A 556 7.35 -1.81 3.33
C TYR A 556 7.63 -3.05 4.18
N MET A 557 8.55 -2.96 5.14
CA MET A 557 8.82 -4.05 6.07
C MET A 557 7.63 -4.35 6.99
N LEU A 558 7.06 -3.35 7.62
CA LEU A 558 6.01 -3.56 8.63
C LEU A 558 4.61 -3.64 8.02
N ARG A 559 4.32 -2.82 7.01
CA ARG A 559 2.97 -2.80 6.43
C ARG A 559 2.71 -4.01 5.52
N PHE A 560 3.71 -4.46 4.78
CA PHE A 560 3.55 -5.50 3.78
C PHE A 560 4.46 -6.72 3.96
N GLY A 561 5.27 -6.77 5.02
CA GLY A 561 6.15 -7.89 5.29
C GLY A 561 7.24 -8.12 4.23
N TYR A 562 7.66 -7.08 3.52
CA TYR A 562 8.67 -7.23 2.49
C TYR A 562 10.01 -7.67 3.07
N PRO A 563 10.64 -8.70 2.51
CA PRO A 563 12.02 -9.07 2.86
C PRO A 563 13.02 -8.03 2.34
N PRO A 564 14.24 -7.96 2.89
CA PRO A 564 15.25 -6.96 2.54
C PRO A 564 15.51 -6.82 1.04
N ARG A 565 15.62 -7.93 0.29
CA ARG A 565 15.83 -7.91 -1.17
C ARG A 565 14.69 -7.22 -1.93
N LYS A 566 13.45 -7.46 -1.50
CA LYS A 566 12.26 -6.86 -2.14
C LYS A 566 12.17 -5.36 -1.82
N ILE A 567 12.49 -4.96 -0.56
CA ILE A 567 12.62 -3.56 -0.17
C ILE A 567 13.69 -2.87 -1.00
N TYR A 568 14.87 -3.48 -1.14
CA TYR A 568 15.98 -2.95 -1.93
C TYR A 568 15.59 -2.73 -3.40
N ARG A 569 14.93 -3.72 -4.02
CA ARG A 569 14.46 -3.63 -5.41
C ARG A 569 13.44 -2.50 -5.60
N ALA A 570 12.48 -2.37 -4.69
CA ALA A 570 11.51 -1.27 -4.69
C ALA A 570 12.20 0.09 -4.49
N ALA A 571 13.14 0.18 -3.55
CA ALA A 571 13.91 1.41 -3.28
C ALA A 571 14.77 1.83 -4.47
N ARG A 572 15.49 0.92 -5.12
CA ARG A 572 16.27 1.20 -6.33
C ARG A 572 15.43 1.85 -7.43
N LYS A 573 14.22 1.32 -7.66
CA LYS A 573 13.29 1.89 -8.63
C LYS A 573 12.81 3.27 -8.20
N THR A 574 12.43 3.43 -6.94
CA THR A 574 11.84 4.66 -6.41
C THR A 574 12.82 5.81 -6.32
N PHE A 575 14.05 5.51 -5.92
CA PHE A 575 15.08 6.51 -5.69
C PHE A 575 16.12 6.59 -6.82
N ALA A 576 15.81 6.04 -8.00
CA ALA A 576 16.68 6.14 -9.17
C ALA A 576 17.03 7.61 -9.48
N GLY A 577 18.33 7.91 -9.63
CA GLY A 577 18.83 9.27 -9.84
C GLY A 577 18.94 10.14 -8.58
N VAL A 578 18.53 9.62 -7.41
CA VAL A 578 18.65 10.31 -6.11
C VAL A 578 19.72 9.64 -5.24
N TYR A 579 19.67 8.34 -5.11
CA TYR A 579 20.66 7.53 -4.38
C TYR A 579 21.17 6.42 -5.28
N ASP A 580 22.47 6.13 -5.17
CA ASP A 580 23.07 4.97 -5.82
C ASP A 580 22.76 3.66 -5.07
N ASP A 581 22.98 2.56 -5.73
CA ASP A 581 22.72 1.22 -5.24
C ASP A 581 23.50 0.90 -3.94
N ALA A 582 24.74 1.38 -3.85
CA ALA A 582 25.60 1.17 -2.69
C ALA A 582 25.07 1.93 -1.46
N THR A 583 24.58 3.15 -1.65
CA THR A 583 23.95 3.97 -0.60
C THR A 583 22.67 3.33 -0.09
N ILE A 584 21.79 2.87 -0.98
CA ILE A 584 20.54 2.18 -0.60
C ILE A 584 20.86 0.90 0.19
N LYS A 585 21.79 0.07 -0.30
CA LYS A 585 22.23 -1.16 0.38
C LYS A 585 22.81 -0.87 1.77
N LYS A 586 23.72 0.13 1.87
CA LYS A 586 24.33 0.55 3.15
C LYS A 586 23.27 0.89 4.19
N TRP A 587 22.31 1.74 3.83
CA TRP A 587 21.31 2.20 4.78
C TRP A 587 20.23 1.17 5.08
N LEU A 588 19.89 0.30 4.14
CA LEU A 588 19.01 -0.84 4.41
C LEU A 588 19.65 -1.83 5.41
N THR A 589 20.93 -2.15 5.23
CA THR A 589 21.69 -2.99 6.17
C THR A 589 21.76 -2.35 7.56
N THR A 590 22.01 -1.04 7.61
CA THR A 590 22.02 -0.27 8.85
C THR A 590 20.65 -0.25 9.52
N PHE A 591 19.57 -0.04 8.75
CA PHE A 591 18.20 -0.08 9.23
C PHE A 591 17.88 -1.44 9.87
N VAL A 592 18.12 -2.54 9.16
CA VAL A 592 17.87 -3.89 9.66
C VAL A 592 18.63 -4.14 10.95
N ARG A 593 19.92 -3.84 10.99
CA ARG A 593 20.76 -4.04 12.21
C ARG A 593 20.20 -3.26 13.39
N ARG A 594 19.92 -1.97 13.22
CA ARG A 594 19.40 -1.11 14.28
C ARG A 594 18.00 -1.51 14.69
N PHE A 595 17.14 -1.82 13.77
CA PHE A 595 15.77 -2.22 14.05
C PHE A 595 15.70 -3.40 15.02
N PHE A 596 16.57 -4.40 14.87
CA PHE A 596 16.64 -5.54 15.79
C PHE A 596 17.37 -5.19 17.09
N THR A 597 18.57 -4.64 17.01
CA THR A 597 19.40 -4.41 18.21
C THR A 597 18.83 -3.39 19.18
N GLN A 598 17.96 -2.50 18.72
CA GLN A 598 17.33 -1.44 19.52
C GLN A 598 15.92 -1.79 20.01
N GLN A 599 15.45 -3.03 19.81
CA GLN A 599 14.10 -3.45 20.23
C GLN A 599 13.85 -3.25 21.72
N PHE A 600 14.85 -3.43 22.58
CA PHE A 600 14.70 -3.25 24.03
C PHE A 600 14.19 -1.86 24.42
N LYS A 601 14.51 -0.83 23.63
CA LYS A 601 13.98 0.53 23.83
C LYS A 601 12.48 0.61 23.56
N ARG A 602 11.99 -0.15 22.57
CA ARG A 602 10.57 -0.17 22.20
C ARG A 602 9.70 -0.97 23.16
N SER A 603 10.27 -1.92 23.89
CA SER A 603 9.54 -2.76 24.84
C SER A 603 8.87 -1.99 25.98
N CYS A 604 9.36 -0.78 26.28
CA CYS A 604 8.84 0.06 27.36
C CYS A 604 8.29 1.42 26.85
N LEU A 605 7.88 1.50 25.60
CA LEU A 605 7.32 2.74 25.06
C LEU A 605 6.10 3.21 25.84
N PRO A 606 5.99 4.53 26.10
CA PRO A 606 4.80 5.13 26.68
C PRO A 606 3.57 4.92 25.78
N ASP A 607 2.38 5.13 26.37
CA ASP A 607 1.16 5.19 25.58
C ASP A 607 1.19 6.37 24.61
N GLY A 608 0.50 6.22 23.50
CA GLY A 608 0.33 7.25 22.49
C GLY A 608 -0.72 6.85 21.46
N PRO A 609 -1.23 7.79 20.65
CA PRO A 609 -2.27 7.50 19.68
C PRO A 609 -1.71 6.69 18.50
N LYS A 610 -2.48 5.69 18.07
CA LYS A 610 -2.22 5.03 16.79
C LYS A 610 -2.83 5.91 15.69
N VAL A 611 -1.98 6.51 14.86
CA VAL A 611 -2.41 7.42 13.80
C VAL A 611 -2.47 6.70 12.45
N GLY A 612 -1.40 6.02 12.06
CA GLY A 612 -1.29 5.35 10.77
C GLY A 612 -1.42 3.83 10.85
N THR A 613 -1.25 3.18 9.69
CA THR A 613 -1.29 1.71 9.56
C THR A 613 -0.02 1.02 10.07
N VAL A 614 1.04 1.78 10.38
CA VAL A 614 2.32 1.29 10.91
C VAL A 614 2.59 1.96 12.24
N THR A 615 2.73 1.18 13.30
CA THR A 615 3.18 1.64 14.62
C THR A 615 4.17 0.65 15.22
N LEU A 616 4.95 1.10 16.20
CA LEU A 616 5.93 0.29 16.92
C LEU A 616 5.58 0.09 18.40
N SER A 617 4.35 0.43 18.79
CA SER A 617 3.87 0.17 20.15
C SER A 617 3.89 -1.33 20.44
N PRO A 618 4.48 -1.76 21.57
CA PRO A 618 4.51 -3.17 21.97
C PRO A 618 3.12 -3.73 22.34
N ARG A 619 2.14 -2.87 22.51
CA ARG A 619 0.72 -3.19 22.74
C ARG A 619 -0.10 -3.31 21.46
N GLY A 620 0.45 -2.84 20.33
CA GLY A 620 -0.24 -2.71 19.05
C GLY A 620 0.32 -3.62 17.95
N ASP A 621 0.79 -3.01 16.87
CA ASP A 621 1.07 -3.67 15.59
C ASP A 621 2.34 -4.53 15.57
N TRP A 622 3.35 -4.20 16.43
CA TRP A 622 4.64 -4.88 16.39
C TRP A 622 5.08 -5.39 17.76
N ARG A 623 5.06 -6.69 17.91
CA ARG A 623 5.49 -7.39 19.13
C ARG A 623 6.68 -8.27 18.81
N MET A 624 7.88 -7.77 19.05
CA MET A 624 9.13 -8.50 18.82
C MET A 624 9.87 -8.68 20.14
N PRO A 625 10.43 -9.86 20.44
CA PRO A 625 11.29 -10.04 21.60
C PRO A 625 12.56 -9.19 21.47
N SER A 626 13.04 -8.65 22.60
CA SER A 626 14.21 -7.75 22.62
C SER A 626 15.53 -8.43 22.28
N ASP A 627 15.57 -9.73 22.40
CA ASP A 627 16.72 -10.61 22.13
C ASP A 627 16.62 -11.35 20.78
N ALA A 628 15.67 -10.94 19.91
CA ALA A 628 15.59 -11.46 18.56
C ALA A 628 16.85 -11.13 17.76
N VAL A 629 17.35 -12.13 17.01
CA VAL A 629 18.59 -12.01 16.24
C VAL A 629 18.27 -11.68 14.78
N SER A 630 18.97 -10.69 14.23
CA SER A 630 18.79 -10.19 12.86
C SER A 630 19.49 -11.00 11.75
N ALA A 631 20.12 -12.14 12.10
CA ALA A 631 21.06 -12.84 11.21
C ALA A 631 20.46 -13.21 9.83
N LEU A 632 19.18 -13.60 9.77
CA LEU A 632 18.52 -13.95 8.49
C LEU A 632 18.36 -12.72 7.61
N TRP A 633 17.82 -11.65 8.15
CA TRP A 633 17.59 -10.39 7.42
C TRP A 633 18.90 -9.71 7.01
N LEU A 634 19.91 -9.71 7.90
CA LEU A 634 21.24 -9.15 7.59
C LEU A 634 21.93 -9.93 6.49
N ARG A 635 21.90 -11.27 6.54
CA ARG A 635 22.47 -12.11 5.47
C ARG A 635 21.86 -11.77 4.11
N GLU A 636 20.54 -11.56 4.06
CA GLU A 636 19.88 -11.17 2.83
C GLU A 636 20.26 -9.75 2.39
N ALA A 637 20.28 -8.77 3.31
CA ALA A 637 20.66 -7.39 3.01
C ALA A 637 22.14 -7.24 2.59
N GLU A 638 23.04 -8.03 3.16
CA GLU A 638 24.48 -8.00 2.85
C GLU A 638 24.83 -8.70 1.51
N ASN A 639 23.96 -9.60 1.03
CA ASN A 639 24.12 -10.32 -0.23
C ASN A 639 23.34 -9.71 -1.43
N LEU A 640 22.90 -8.47 -1.29
CA LEU A 640 22.21 -7.72 -2.36
C LEU A 640 23.15 -7.34 -3.50
#